data_0ecb216a29c8cb97992eb1933ceb1b27
#
_entry.id   0ecb216a29c8cb97992eb1933ceb1b27
#
_cell.length_a   1.000
_cell.length_b   1.000
_cell.length_c   1.000
_cell.angle_alpha   90.00
_cell.angle_beta   90.00
_cell.angle_gamma   90.00
#
_symmetry.space_group_name_H-M   'P 1'
#
loop_
_entity.id
_entity.type
_entity.pdbx_description
1 polymer ?
#
loop_
_entity_poly.entity_id
_entity_poly.type
_entity_poly.pdbx_seq_one_letter_code
_entity_poly.pdbx_strand_id
1 'polypeptide(L)'
;MTFETAFAEIALTLVAATAVGALGLWLRQPLIVSFIAVGILVGPAGLGLVTRHEQIELLASVGIALLLFVVGLKLDVHTIRTLGPVALATGLGQIAFTSVIGLLIALALGMGWVASAYVAVALTFSSTIIIVKLLSDKREIDALHGRIAIGFLIVQDIAVIVAMIGITALAGVRPADQPLWLHAVVTTAKACGFLAIVIGLARGVLPNATMRLARSPELLVLFGIAWAVALAAAADYLGLSKEVGAFVAGASLASTPYRESMASRLVSLRDFLLLFFFIDLGARLDVSLLALAAWPALVLSAFVLMGNPLIVVVIMGLMGYRKRTSFLAGLTVAQISEFSLILTALGVSVGHIGRETLALVTSVGLITIGLSTYLIIYSALVYEWVAPWLSVFECARPRREAAVDLPGPARVDVVVFGLGRYGSGIVRHLLLRRRSVIGVDFDPEALARWRAEGLPVVYGDASDPDLFDHVPLEHADWIVSTAPDVETSRTLLHHLRQRGFTGRTAVACRSADDGDRVQVQGADLLLRPYADAAEQAADALTSSTTRLSALAHASLRVRELRLGSASRWAGQRIGDIPVRDQFGASILAVSRGGRTTFNPGASYQLFPGDRLIMAGESPGVDHAVDYLSLAESGTAPGEPDDFEIATVRVAALSGWAGNTLAVLEPSTRLGVSVLAMAGANGTWSAPDARRPLSPDDVLVLGGSTERLSKVLQPWGARPASPRGR
;
A
#
# COMPACT_ATOMS: atom_id res chain seq x y z
N MET A 1 38.00 -28.13 -14.82
CA MET A 1 37.56 -27.82 -16.20
C MET A 1 37.78 -26.33 -16.40
N THR A 2 38.81 -25.94 -17.13
CA THR A 2 39.04 -24.54 -17.52
C THR A 2 38.26 -24.30 -18.81
N PHE A 3 37.26 -23.41 -18.75
CA PHE A 3 36.50 -23.05 -19.94
C PHE A 3 37.36 -22.15 -20.84
N GLU A 4 37.50 -22.51 -22.14
CA GLU A 4 38.36 -21.78 -23.09
C GLU A 4 37.75 -20.43 -23.52
N THR A 5 36.45 -20.19 -23.27
CA THR A 5 35.75 -18.97 -23.72
C THR A 5 35.13 -18.21 -22.57
N ALA A 6 35.27 -16.89 -22.59
CA ALA A 6 34.61 -15.98 -21.64
C ALA A 6 33.07 -16.11 -21.61
N PHE A 7 32.50 -16.47 -22.77
CA PHE A 7 31.06 -16.69 -22.87
C PHE A 7 30.61 -17.89 -22.01
N ALA A 8 31.40 -18.99 -21.99
CA ALA A 8 31.06 -20.15 -21.18
C ALA A 8 31.17 -19.87 -19.66
N GLU A 9 32.21 -19.07 -19.26
CA GLU A 9 32.34 -18.64 -17.86
C GLU A 9 31.14 -17.79 -17.41
N ILE A 10 30.72 -16.81 -18.23
CA ILE A 10 29.54 -15.99 -17.94
C ILE A 10 28.26 -16.84 -17.92
N ALA A 11 28.07 -17.74 -18.90
CA ALA A 11 26.89 -18.61 -18.94
C ALA A 11 26.81 -19.51 -17.72
N LEU A 12 27.90 -20.14 -17.30
CA LEU A 12 27.90 -20.96 -16.08
C LEU A 12 27.64 -20.16 -14.83
N THR A 13 28.21 -18.96 -14.73
CA THR A 13 27.99 -18.04 -13.63
C THR A 13 26.52 -17.64 -13.53
N LEU A 14 25.86 -17.34 -14.66
CA LEU A 14 24.43 -17.02 -14.69
C LEU A 14 23.55 -18.21 -14.30
N VAL A 15 23.89 -19.44 -14.75
CA VAL A 15 23.18 -20.66 -14.35
C VAL A 15 23.33 -20.89 -12.84
N ALA A 16 24.55 -20.79 -12.31
CA ALA A 16 24.81 -20.90 -10.88
C ALA A 16 24.03 -19.83 -10.08
N ALA A 17 24.06 -18.57 -10.57
CA ALA A 17 23.33 -17.47 -9.94
C ALA A 17 21.81 -17.71 -9.92
N THR A 18 21.26 -18.29 -10.99
CA THR A 18 19.85 -18.63 -11.06
C THR A 18 19.50 -19.73 -10.07
N ALA A 19 20.31 -20.80 -10.01
CA ALA A 19 20.04 -21.94 -9.13
C ALA A 19 20.16 -21.55 -7.64
N VAL A 20 21.26 -20.89 -7.26
CA VAL A 20 21.48 -20.43 -5.86
C VAL A 20 20.52 -19.30 -5.51
N GLY A 21 20.18 -18.41 -6.46
CA GLY A 21 19.17 -17.37 -6.27
C GLY A 21 17.77 -17.94 -6.00
N ALA A 22 17.38 -18.99 -6.74
CA ALA A 22 16.11 -19.68 -6.49
C ALA A 22 16.07 -20.34 -5.11
N LEU A 23 17.18 -20.96 -4.68
CA LEU A 23 17.33 -21.50 -3.33
C LEU A 23 17.26 -20.40 -2.28
N GLY A 24 17.90 -19.25 -2.51
CA GLY A 24 17.87 -18.09 -1.63
C GLY A 24 16.45 -17.57 -1.45
N LEU A 25 15.69 -17.43 -2.53
CA LEU A 25 14.28 -17.01 -2.47
C LEU A 25 13.43 -18.02 -1.69
N TRP A 26 13.66 -19.32 -1.86
CA TRP A 26 12.98 -20.35 -1.07
C TRP A 26 13.30 -20.23 0.42
N LEU A 27 14.55 -19.87 0.76
CA LEU A 27 14.98 -19.57 2.13
C LEU A 27 14.59 -18.17 2.60
N ARG A 28 13.82 -17.41 1.81
CA ARG A 28 13.44 -16.00 2.09
C ARG A 28 14.64 -15.07 2.28
N GLN A 29 15.74 -15.35 1.60
CA GLN A 29 16.95 -14.52 1.64
C GLN A 29 16.97 -13.50 0.50
N PRO A 30 17.54 -12.30 0.71
CA PRO A 30 17.80 -11.35 -0.37
C PRO A 30 18.76 -11.94 -1.41
N LEU A 31 18.52 -11.64 -2.69
CA LEU A 31 19.35 -12.14 -3.80
C LEU A 31 20.82 -11.72 -3.68
N ILE A 32 21.12 -10.60 -3.02
CA ILE A 32 22.51 -10.14 -2.77
C ILE A 32 23.33 -11.22 -2.05
N VAL A 33 22.77 -11.82 -1.00
CA VAL A 33 23.40 -12.90 -0.23
C VAL A 33 23.69 -14.10 -1.15
N SER A 34 22.70 -14.46 -1.98
CA SER A 34 22.84 -15.56 -2.94
C SER A 34 23.94 -15.30 -3.97
N PHE A 35 24.04 -14.09 -4.50
CA PHE A 35 25.04 -13.73 -5.51
C PHE A 35 26.45 -13.69 -4.95
N ILE A 36 26.65 -13.20 -3.71
CA ILE A 36 27.96 -13.30 -3.04
C ILE A 36 28.32 -14.77 -2.81
N ALA A 37 27.36 -15.60 -2.37
CA ALA A 37 27.58 -17.02 -2.19
C ALA A 37 27.96 -17.74 -3.52
N VAL A 38 27.32 -17.36 -4.64
CA VAL A 38 27.74 -17.82 -5.98
C VAL A 38 29.17 -17.40 -6.28
N GLY A 39 29.53 -16.15 -6.00
CA GLY A 39 30.90 -15.66 -6.18
C GLY A 39 31.93 -16.51 -5.43
N ILE A 40 31.67 -16.84 -4.17
CA ILE A 40 32.49 -17.72 -3.35
C ILE A 40 32.58 -19.14 -4.00
N LEU A 41 31.43 -19.66 -4.46
CA LEU A 41 31.36 -20.99 -5.05
C LEU A 41 32.11 -21.11 -6.37
N VAL A 42 31.97 -20.14 -7.28
CA VAL A 42 32.62 -20.17 -8.62
C VAL A 42 34.01 -19.56 -8.62
N GLY A 43 34.35 -18.83 -7.58
CA GLY A 43 35.66 -18.19 -7.41
C GLY A 43 36.79 -19.15 -7.02
N PRO A 44 38.02 -18.63 -6.83
CA PRO A 44 39.19 -19.41 -6.44
C PRO A 44 39.04 -20.15 -5.11
N ALA A 45 38.24 -19.62 -4.23
CA ALA A 45 37.91 -20.19 -2.91
C ALA A 45 37.03 -21.45 -2.96
N GLY A 46 36.25 -21.60 -4.04
CA GLY A 46 35.36 -22.73 -4.28
C GLY A 46 35.83 -23.63 -5.43
N LEU A 47 35.07 -23.61 -6.52
CA LEU A 47 35.31 -24.49 -7.67
C LEU A 47 36.37 -23.97 -8.63
N GLY A 48 36.85 -22.74 -8.51
CA GLY A 48 37.85 -22.12 -9.37
C GLY A 48 37.44 -22.04 -10.84
N LEU A 49 36.16 -21.85 -11.12
CA LEU A 49 35.59 -21.87 -12.47
C LEU A 49 35.77 -20.54 -13.21
N VAL A 50 35.91 -19.45 -12.48
CA VAL A 50 36.13 -18.10 -13.01
C VAL A 50 37.60 -17.80 -12.98
N THR A 51 38.21 -17.71 -14.18
CA THR A 51 39.62 -17.42 -14.35
C THR A 51 39.88 -16.02 -14.91
N ARG A 52 38.88 -15.42 -15.59
CA ARG A 52 38.98 -14.12 -16.26
C ARG A 52 38.19 -13.06 -15.52
N HIS A 53 38.74 -12.53 -14.44
CA HIS A 53 38.09 -11.51 -13.60
C HIS A 53 37.80 -10.20 -14.32
N GLU A 54 38.61 -9.80 -15.34
CA GLU A 54 38.48 -8.50 -16.02
C GLU A 54 37.12 -8.26 -16.65
N GLN A 55 36.44 -9.28 -17.19
CA GLN A 55 35.17 -9.14 -17.86
C GLN A 55 34.01 -8.99 -16.85
N ILE A 56 34.08 -9.76 -15.76
CA ILE A 56 33.10 -9.64 -14.66
C ILE A 56 33.27 -8.29 -13.98
N GLU A 57 34.49 -7.82 -13.78
CA GLU A 57 34.80 -6.50 -13.21
C GLU A 57 34.31 -5.36 -14.09
N LEU A 58 34.37 -5.46 -15.42
CA LEU A 58 33.83 -4.48 -16.33
C LEU A 58 32.29 -4.38 -16.17
N LEU A 59 31.59 -5.52 -16.17
CA LEU A 59 30.13 -5.56 -15.98
C LEU A 59 29.75 -5.06 -14.60
N ALA A 60 30.51 -5.41 -13.57
CA ALA A 60 30.35 -4.92 -12.21
C ALA A 60 30.48 -3.39 -12.13
N SER A 61 31.53 -2.83 -12.79
CA SER A 61 31.75 -1.37 -12.81
C SER A 61 30.61 -0.62 -13.48
N VAL A 62 30.09 -1.14 -14.60
CA VAL A 62 28.90 -0.56 -15.26
C VAL A 62 27.66 -0.69 -14.36
N GLY A 63 27.52 -1.81 -13.65
CA GLY A 63 26.43 -2.04 -12.68
C GLY A 63 26.44 -1.01 -11.55
N ILE A 64 27.63 -0.76 -10.97
CA ILE A 64 27.79 0.28 -9.91
C ILE A 64 27.49 1.66 -10.49
N ALA A 65 27.97 1.99 -11.68
CA ALA A 65 27.70 3.28 -12.31
C ALA A 65 26.19 3.47 -12.53
N LEU A 66 25.46 2.45 -13.02
CA LEU A 66 24.02 2.52 -13.18
C LEU A 66 23.28 2.58 -11.83
N LEU A 67 23.76 1.90 -10.79
CA LEU A 67 23.20 2.01 -9.45
C LEU A 67 23.24 3.47 -8.98
N LEU A 68 24.42 4.08 -9.01
CA LEU A 68 24.63 5.45 -8.55
C LEU A 68 23.88 6.48 -9.42
N PHE A 69 23.82 6.23 -10.74
CA PHE A 69 23.00 7.03 -11.64
C PHE A 69 21.51 6.99 -11.26
N VAL A 70 20.94 5.82 -11.02
CA VAL A 70 19.54 5.65 -10.63
C VAL A 70 19.29 6.29 -9.25
N VAL A 71 20.22 6.18 -8.32
CA VAL A 71 20.13 6.88 -7.02
C VAL A 71 20.15 8.38 -7.21
N GLY A 72 21.06 8.90 -8.07
CA GLY A 72 21.09 10.31 -8.43
C GLY A 72 19.80 10.79 -9.08
N LEU A 73 19.17 10.01 -9.98
CA LEU A 73 17.86 10.32 -10.58
C LEU A 73 16.73 10.45 -9.56
N LYS A 74 16.79 9.68 -8.49
CA LYS A 74 15.78 9.68 -7.41
C LYS A 74 15.99 10.78 -6.37
N LEU A 75 17.09 11.52 -6.45
CA LEU A 75 17.37 12.65 -5.56
C LEU A 75 16.37 13.78 -5.83
N ASP A 76 15.36 13.87 -4.99
CA ASP A 76 14.39 14.96 -5.03
C ASP A 76 14.63 15.92 -3.87
N VAL A 77 15.11 17.14 -4.18
CA VAL A 77 15.33 18.21 -3.19
C VAL A 77 14.03 18.55 -2.44
N HIS A 78 12.87 18.36 -3.07
CA HIS A 78 11.58 18.58 -2.43
C HIS A 78 11.30 17.52 -1.37
N THR A 79 11.59 16.25 -1.67
CA THR A 79 11.47 15.14 -0.72
C THR A 79 12.36 15.35 0.49
N ILE A 80 13.60 15.84 0.33
CA ILE A 80 14.50 16.17 1.46
C ILE A 80 13.86 17.21 2.38
N ARG A 81 13.17 18.21 1.86
CA ARG A 81 12.48 19.23 2.66
C ARG A 81 11.25 18.68 3.38
N THR A 82 10.59 17.68 2.82
CA THR A 82 9.37 17.07 3.39
C THR A 82 9.66 15.93 4.37
N LEU A 83 10.90 15.36 4.37
CA LEU A 83 11.31 14.27 5.27
C LEU A 83 11.18 14.59 6.77
N GLY A 84 11.05 15.86 7.11
CA GLY A 84 10.84 16.30 8.47
C GLY A 84 12.10 16.19 9.36
N PRO A 85 12.12 16.90 10.47
CA PRO A 85 13.27 16.95 11.38
C PRO A 85 13.58 15.60 12.03
N VAL A 86 12.62 14.67 12.05
CA VAL A 86 12.78 13.35 12.66
C VAL A 86 13.69 12.46 11.84
N ALA A 87 13.43 12.33 10.54
CA ALA A 87 14.25 11.52 9.63
C ALA A 87 15.69 12.03 9.59
N LEU A 88 15.85 13.37 9.56
CA LEU A 88 17.18 13.99 9.56
C LEU A 88 17.92 13.76 10.87
N ALA A 89 17.28 14.00 12.01
CA ALA A 89 17.89 13.81 13.33
C ALA A 89 18.22 12.35 13.61
N THR A 90 17.31 11.42 13.25
CA THR A 90 17.54 9.98 13.41
C THR A 90 18.64 9.50 12.48
N GLY A 91 18.62 9.89 11.20
CA GLY A 91 19.63 9.47 10.23
C GLY A 91 21.03 9.98 10.57
N LEU A 92 21.19 11.29 10.77
CA LEU A 92 22.49 11.87 11.11
C LEU A 92 22.96 11.43 12.51
N GLY A 93 22.04 11.34 13.46
CA GLY A 93 22.37 10.85 14.82
C GLY A 93 22.86 9.41 14.78
N GLN A 94 22.16 8.53 14.06
CA GLN A 94 22.57 7.12 13.90
C GLN A 94 23.94 7.02 13.19
N ILE A 95 24.18 7.77 12.10
CA ILE A 95 25.48 7.80 11.42
C ILE A 95 26.59 8.20 12.41
N ALA A 96 26.39 9.29 13.16
CA ALA A 96 27.39 9.78 14.09
C ALA A 96 27.69 8.77 15.21
N PHE A 97 26.66 8.25 15.88
CA PHE A 97 26.83 7.30 16.98
C PHE A 97 27.41 5.98 16.51
N THR A 98 26.92 5.43 15.40
CA THR A 98 27.44 4.17 14.84
C THR A 98 28.89 4.32 14.37
N SER A 99 29.25 5.44 13.73
CA SER A 99 30.63 5.70 13.31
C SER A 99 31.58 5.77 14.52
N VAL A 100 31.19 6.47 15.58
CA VAL A 100 32.01 6.60 16.78
C VAL A 100 32.18 5.26 17.50
N ILE A 101 31.07 4.55 17.75
CA ILE A 101 31.11 3.27 18.45
C ILE A 101 31.83 2.20 17.59
N GLY A 102 31.50 2.16 16.29
CA GLY A 102 32.13 1.23 15.34
C GLY A 102 33.64 1.46 15.22
N LEU A 103 34.08 2.73 15.23
CA LEU A 103 35.52 3.08 15.27
C LEU A 103 36.19 2.55 16.53
N LEU A 104 35.56 2.76 17.69
CA LEU A 104 36.10 2.29 18.96
C LEU A 104 36.20 0.76 19.01
N ILE A 105 35.18 0.06 18.51
CA ILE A 105 35.18 -1.41 18.42
C ILE A 105 36.30 -1.89 17.48
N ALA A 106 36.40 -1.29 16.27
CA ALA A 106 37.42 -1.69 15.30
C ALA A 106 38.84 -1.43 15.83
N LEU A 107 39.09 -0.32 16.51
CA LEU A 107 40.36 -0.03 17.20
C LEU A 107 40.63 -1.04 18.32
N ALA A 108 39.63 -1.39 19.13
CA ALA A 108 39.74 -2.38 20.19
C ALA A 108 40.05 -3.79 19.64
N LEU A 109 39.60 -4.09 18.42
CA LEU A 109 39.95 -5.32 17.70
C LEU A 109 41.37 -5.30 17.10
N GLY A 110 42.14 -4.22 17.32
CA GLY A 110 43.52 -4.09 16.90
C GLY A 110 43.72 -3.63 15.45
N MET A 111 42.66 -3.11 14.81
CA MET A 111 42.76 -2.57 13.44
C MET A 111 43.47 -1.22 13.39
N GLY A 112 44.22 -0.96 12.33
CA GLY A 112 44.84 0.34 12.12
C GLY A 112 43.79 1.46 11.96
N TRP A 113 44.16 2.70 12.32
CA TRP A 113 43.26 3.85 12.33
C TRP A 113 42.44 4.04 11.04
N VAL A 114 43.14 3.98 9.87
CA VAL A 114 42.46 4.17 8.56
C VAL A 114 41.47 3.06 8.29
N ALA A 115 41.86 1.80 8.49
CA ALA A 115 40.98 0.64 8.30
C ALA A 115 39.78 0.73 9.27
N SER A 116 40.02 1.10 10.54
CA SER A 116 38.96 1.28 11.53
C SER A 116 37.98 2.40 11.14
N ALA A 117 38.46 3.50 10.57
CA ALA A 117 37.59 4.59 10.08
C ALA A 117 36.72 4.12 8.89
N TYR A 118 37.29 3.37 7.94
CA TYR A 118 36.52 2.79 6.82
C TYR A 118 35.45 1.80 7.32
N VAL A 119 35.83 0.90 8.23
CA VAL A 119 34.90 -0.06 8.83
C VAL A 119 33.79 0.70 9.56
N ALA A 120 34.12 1.66 10.41
CA ALA A 120 33.16 2.44 11.18
C ALA A 120 32.11 3.14 10.29
N VAL A 121 32.56 3.78 9.22
CA VAL A 121 31.66 4.42 8.24
C VAL A 121 30.84 3.38 7.49
N ALA A 122 31.44 2.26 7.07
CA ALA A 122 30.73 1.20 6.38
C ALA A 122 29.60 0.56 7.23
N LEU A 123 29.75 0.50 8.57
CA LEU A 123 28.73 -0.05 9.46
C LEU A 123 27.51 0.88 9.63
N THR A 124 27.57 2.13 9.18
CA THR A 124 26.50 3.11 9.39
C THR A 124 25.37 3.02 8.37
N PHE A 125 25.67 2.55 7.17
CA PHE A 125 24.72 2.58 6.06
C PHE A 125 23.92 1.29 6.00
N SER A 126 22.61 1.42 5.79
CA SER A 126 21.68 0.29 5.67
C SER A 126 21.07 0.23 4.28
N SER A 127 20.73 -0.98 3.78
CA SER A 127 20.20 -1.14 2.43
C SER A 127 18.78 -0.63 2.30
N THR A 128 18.60 0.47 1.58
CA THR A 128 17.28 1.03 1.26
C THR A 128 16.45 0.07 0.39
N ILE A 129 17.09 -0.63 -0.56
CA ILE A 129 16.39 -1.53 -1.51
C ILE A 129 15.75 -2.71 -0.78
N ILE A 130 16.51 -3.37 0.09
CA ILE A 130 16.03 -4.53 0.85
C ILE A 130 14.91 -4.12 1.81
N ILE A 131 15.10 -3.02 2.52
CA ILE A 131 14.16 -2.55 3.54
C ILE A 131 12.84 -2.10 2.91
N VAL A 132 12.87 -1.28 1.85
CA VAL A 132 11.66 -0.85 1.15
C VAL A 132 10.89 -2.06 0.62
N LYS A 133 11.59 -3.08 0.08
CA LYS A 133 10.95 -4.31 -0.36
C LYS A 133 10.29 -5.05 0.80
N LEU A 134 11.00 -5.28 1.90
CA LEU A 134 10.45 -5.98 3.07
C LEU A 134 9.26 -5.24 3.70
N LEU A 135 9.33 -3.91 3.83
CA LEU A 135 8.21 -3.09 4.29
C LEU A 135 7.03 -3.13 3.31
N SER A 136 7.30 -3.17 2.00
CA SER A 136 6.27 -3.33 0.97
C SER A 136 5.56 -4.69 1.07
N ASP A 137 6.33 -5.75 1.22
CA ASP A 137 5.82 -7.11 1.34
C ASP A 137 4.95 -7.27 2.61
N LYS A 138 5.34 -6.60 3.70
CA LYS A 138 4.57 -6.49 4.95
C LYS A 138 3.46 -5.44 4.91
N ARG A 139 3.38 -4.60 3.86
CA ARG A 139 2.43 -3.47 3.72
C ARG A 139 2.57 -2.41 4.82
N GLU A 140 3.77 -2.24 5.34
CA GLU A 140 4.11 -1.32 6.41
C GLU A 140 4.83 -0.04 5.90
N ILE A 141 4.90 0.20 4.59
CA ILE A 141 5.54 1.40 4.00
C ILE A 141 4.89 2.68 4.50
N ASP A 142 3.55 2.72 4.55
CA ASP A 142 2.78 3.89 4.96
C ASP A 142 2.65 4.01 6.48
N ALA A 143 3.03 2.99 7.24
CA ALA A 143 3.08 3.03 8.70
C ALA A 143 4.11 4.07 9.19
N LEU A 144 3.89 4.64 10.38
CA LEU A 144 4.75 5.68 10.92
C LEU A 144 6.23 5.25 10.98
N HIS A 145 6.50 4.04 11.48
CA HIS A 145 7.86 3.48 11.53
C HIS A 145 8.45 3.29 10.12
N GLY A 146 7.64 2.84 9.14
CA GLY A 146 8.06 2.68 7.75
C GLY A 146 8.42 4.01 7.09
N ARG A 147 7.59 5.04 7.26
CA ARG A 147 7.85 6.39 6.73
C ARG A 147 9.09 7.03 7.37
N ILE A 148 9.27 6.89 8.67
CA ILE A 148 10.48 7.38 9.37
C ILE A 148 11.70 6.61 8.88
N ALA A 149 11.61 5.28 8.75
CA ALA A 149 12.68 4.43 8.26
C ALA A 149 13.13 4.84 6.85
N ILE A 150 12.21 4.96 5.91
CA ILE A 150 12.51 5.41 4.55
C ILE A 150 13.16 6.81 4.58
N GLY A 151 12.65 7.69 5.43
CA GLY A 151 13.18 9.03 5.58
C GLY A 151 14.64 9.05 6.00
N PHE A 152 15.02 8.34 7.05
CA PHE A 152 16.42 8.34 7.50
C PHE A 152 17.33 7.48 6.60
N LEU A 153 16.82 6.45 5.92
CA LEU A 153 17.58 5.71 4.90
C LEU A 153 17.99 6.61 3.73
N ILE A 154 17.10 7.50 3.27
CA ILE A 154 17.45 8.51 2.25
C ILE A 154 18.57 9.42 2.75
N VAL A 155 18.55 9.82 4.02
CA VAL A 155 19.63 10.62 4.62
C VAL A 155 20.95 9.84 4.61
N GLN A 156 20.93 8.54 4.90
CA GLN A 156 22.11 7.67 4.84
C GLN A 156 22.64 7.54 3.40
N ASP A 157 21.77 7.36 2.40
CA ASP A 157 22.16 7.27 0.99
C ASP A 157 22.87 8.55 0.51
N ILE A 158 22.41 9.72 0.95
CA ILE A 158 23.09 10.98 0.65
C ILE A 158 24.45 11.04 1.37
N ALA A 159 24.49 10.63 2.63
CA ALA A 159 25.70 10.68 3.44
C ALA A 159 26.79 9.76 2.88
N VAL A 160 26.44 8.54 2.38
CA VAL A 160 27.45 7.63 1.78
C VAL A 160 28.05 8.22 0.50
N ILE A 161 27.25 8.90 -0.31
CA ILE A 161 27.73 9.57 -1.51
C ILE A 161 28.71 10.69 -1.14
N VAL A 162 28.37 11.52 -0.13
CA VAL A 162 29.27 12.55 0.36
C VAL A 162 30.57 11.94 0.91
N ALA A 163 30.48 10.81 1.62
CA ALA A 163 31.64 10.08 2.10
C ALA A 163 32.51 9.58 0.94
N MET A 164 31.93 8.99 -0.11
CA MET A 164 32.66 8.54 -1.30
C MET A 164 33.35 9.70 -2.03
N ILE A 165 32.66 10.83 -2.19
CA ILE A 165 33.27 12.05 -2.76
C ILE A 165 34.46 12.51 -1.89
N GLY A 166 34.29 12.52 -0.57
CA GLY A 166 35.36 12.88 0.36
C GLY A 166 36.57 11.97 0.25
N ILE A 167 36.36 10.66 0.21
CA ILE A 167 37.42 9.66 0.05
C ILE A 167 38.18 9.89 -1.26
N THR A 168 37.48 10.03 -2.38
CA THR A 168 38.13 10.23 -3.68
C THR A 168 38.85 11.57 -3.79
N ALA A 169 38.31 12.62 -3.17
CA ALA A 169 38.99 13.91 -3.11
C ALA A 169 40.33 13.84 -2.33
N LEU A 170 40.41 12.99 -1.31
CA LEU A 170 41.61 12.77 -0.51
C LEU A 170 42.57 11.77 -1.13
N ALA A 171 42.07 10.84 -1.98
CA ALA A 171 42.81 9.71 -2.55
C ALA A 171 43.54 10.01 -3.87
N GLY A 172 43.30 11.19 -4.46
CA GLY A 172 43.89 11.54 -5.76
C GLY A 172 45.38 11.21 -5.82
N VAL A 173 45.84 10.56 -6.92
CA VAL A 173 47.24 10.17 -7.15
C VAL A 173 48.10 11.41 -6.97
N ARG A 174 48.77 11.47 -5.83
CA ARG A 174 49.67 12.57 -5.50
C ARG A 174 50.99 12.39 -6.27
N PRO A 175 51.38 13.32 -7.16
CA PRO A 175 52.73 13.34 -7.64
C PRO A 175 53.70 13.57 -6.45
N ALA A 176 54.73 12.77 -6.36
CA ALA A 176 55.64 12.76 -5.21
C ALA A 176 56.21 14.14 -4.85
N ASP A 177 56.24 15.06 -5.79
CA ASP A 177 56.86 16.40 -5.69
C ASP A 177 55.84 17.50 -5.35
N GLN A 178 54.53 17.24 -5.15
CA GLN A 178 53.54 18.28 -4.87
C GLN A 178 53.16 18.34 -3.39
N PRO A 179 53.08 19.54 -2.80
CA PRO A 179 52.58 19.70 -1.42
C PRO A 179 51.09 19.34 -1.34
N LEU A 180 50.66 18.72 -0.22
CA LEU A 180 49.33 18.19 -0.01
C LEU A 180 48.23 19.24 -0.27
N TRP A 181 48.44 20.47 0.17
CA TRP A 181 47.47 21.56 0.00
C TRP A 181 47.25 21.92 -1.49
N LEU A 182 48.34 21.92 -2.31
CA LEU A 182 48.22 22.22 -3.74
C LEU A 182 47.46 21.13 -4.49
N HIS A 183 47.71 19.86 -4.16
CA HIS A 183 46.96 18.74 -4.70
C HIS A 183 45.46 18.83 -4.33
N ALA A 184 45.15 19.10 -3.07
CA ALA A 184 43.75 19.30 -2.62
C ALA A 184 43.07 20.47 -3.34
N VAL A 185 43.73 21.59 -3.53
CA VAL A 185 43.19 22.74 -4.28
C VAL A 185 42.93 22.41 -5.73
N VAL A 186 43.85 21.73 -6.41
CA VAL A 186 43.70 21.35 -7.83
C VAL A 186 42.59 20.34 -8.00
N THR A 187 42.51 19.32 -7.15
CA THR A 187 41.41 18.33 -7.20
C THR A 187 40.05 18.96 -6.92
N THR A 188 39.96 19.84 -5.93
CA THR A 188 38.74 20.59 -5.64
C THR A 188 38.35 21.50 -6.82
N ALA A 189 39.32 22.19 -7.44
CA ALA A 189 39.05 23.03 -8.60
C ALA A 189 38.54 22.21 -9.81
N LYS A 190 39.14 21.03 -10.06
CA LYS A 190 38.64 20.08 -11.10
C LYS A 190 37.22 19.62 -10.79
N ALA A 191 36.92 19.23 -9.55
CA ALA A 191 35.61 18.80 -9.12
C ALA A 191 34.57 19.94 -9.26
N CYS A 192 34.89 21.15 -8.84
CA CYS A 192 34.03 22.33 -9.02
C CYS A 192 33.80 22.67 -10.49
N GLY A 193 34.85 22.58 -11.33
CA GLY A 193 34.74 22.79 -12.76
C GLY A 193 33.86 21.74 -13.45
N PHE A 194 34.07 20.46 -13.13
CA PHE A 194 33.23 19.36 -13.59
C PHE A 194 31.76 19.59 -13.21
N LEU A 195 31.48 19.88 -11.95
CA LEU A 195 30.13 20.14 -11.46
C LEU A 195 29.50 21.35 -12.13
N ALA A 196 30.25 22.43 -12.33
CA ALA A 196 29.76 23.64 -13.00
C ALA A 196 29.35 23.33 -14.47
N ILE A 197 30.16 22.55 -15.20
CA ILE A 197 29.85 22.12 -16.56
C ILE A 197 28.57 21.28 -16.57
N VAL A 198 28.46 20.28 -15.67
CA VAL A 198 27.26 19.42 -15.59
C VAL A 198 26.01 20.23 -15.24
N ILE A 199 26.10 21.16 -14.29
CA ILE A 199 24.98 22.07 -13.95
C ILE A 199 24.59 22.94 -15.14
N GLY A 200 25.56 23.47 -15.90
CA GLY A 200 25.28 24.22 -17.11
C GLY A 200 24.53 23.40 -18.16
N LEU A 201 24.97 22.14 -18.39
CA LEU A 201 24.30 21.21 -19.28
C LEU A 201 22.90 20.81 -18.76
N ALA A 202 22.77 20.60 -17.44
CA ALA A 202 21.50 20.27 -16.81
C ALA A 202 20.44 21.37 -17.00
N ARG A 203 20.84 22.63 -16.98
CA ARG A 203 19.94 23.76 -17.17
C ARG A 203 19.67 24.13 -18.63
N GLY A 204 20.66 23.99 -19.50
CA GLY A 204 20.59 24.47 -20.88
C GLY A 204 20.25 23.39 -21.92
N VAL A 205 20.87 22.22 -21.84
CA VAL A 205 20.83 21.20 -22.89
C VAL A 205 19.95 20.03 -22.55
N LEU A 206 20.07 19.49 -21.33
CA LEU A 206 19.42 18.24 -20.94
C LEU A 206 17.88 18.28 -21.01
N PRO A 207 17.18 19.36 -20.63
CA PRO A 207 15.72 19.39 -20.72
C PRO A 207 15.21 19.24 -22.16
N ASN A 208 15.86 19.92 -23.11
CA ASN A 208 15.49 19.85 -24.52
C ASN A 208 15.91 18.50 -25.16
N ALA A 209 17.05 17.95 -24.78
CA ALA A 209 17.52 16.66 -25.26
C ALA A 209 16.59 15.53 -24.77
N THR A 210 16.28 15.48 -23.47
CA THR A 210 15.40 14.47 -22.90
C THR A 210 13.99 14.55 -23.48
N MET A 211 13.45 15.77 -23.70
CA MET A 211 12.13 15.95 -24.30
C MET A 211 12.07 15.41 -25.75
N ARG A 212 13.15 15.57 -26.54
CA ARG A 212 13.21 15.03 -27.90
C ARG A 212 13.38 13.51 -27.90
N LEU A 213 14.24 12.98 -27.03
CA LEU A 213 14.52 11.54 -26.91
C LEU A 213 13.37 10.77 -26.27
N ALA A 214 12.57 11.40 -25.44
CA ALA A 214 11.38 10.78 -24.81
C ALA A 214 10.29 10.34 -25.78
N ARG A 215 10.40 10.73 -27.08
CA ARG A 215 9.52 10.21 -28.14
C ARG A 215 9.75 8.73 -28.42
N SER A 216 10.93 8.19 -28.12
CA SER A 216 11.25 6.76 -28.14
C SER A 216 11.75 6.34 -26.74
N PRO A 217 11.01 5.45 -26.07
CA PRO A 217 11.42 4.93 -24.77
C PRO A 217 12.80 4.26 -24.78
N GLU A 218 13.15 3.61 -25.90
CA GLU A 218 14.44 2.92 -26.08
C GLU A 218 15.59 3.92 -26.12
N LEU A 219 15.41 5.01 -26.90
CA LEU A 219 16.40 6.08 -26.97
C LEU A 219 16.58 6.82 -25.65
N LEU A 220 15.50 6.97 -24.88
CA LEU A 220 15.58 7.60 -23.57
C LEU A 220 16.41 6.76 -22.58
N VAL A 221 16.24 5.43 -22.60
CA VAL A 221 17.03 4.50 -21.78
C VAL A 221 18.49 4.49 -22.24
N LEU A 222 18.71 4.37 -23.54
CA LEU A 222 20.06 4.39 -24.11
C LEU A 222 20.80 5.69 -23.76
N PHE A 223 20.10 6.83 -23.85
CA PHE A 223 20.66 8.12 -23.44
C PHE A 223 21.02 8.14 -21.96
N GLY A 224 20.17 7.62 -21.08
CA GLY A 224 20.45 7.53 -19.66
C GLY A 224 21.72 6.72 -19.36
N ILE A 225 21.88 5.56 -20.00
CA ILE A 225 23.08 4.72 -19.88
C ILE A 225 24.30 5.45 -20.42
N ALA A 226 24.20 5.99 -21.63
CA ALA A 226 25.31 6.70 -22.27
C ALA A 226 25.76 7.90 -21.44
N TRP A 227 24.82 8.65 -20.89
CA TRP A 227 25.09 9.80 -20.03
C TRP A 227 25.78 9.38 -18.71
N ALA A 228 25.28 8.32 -18.06
CA ALA A 228 25.90 7.76 -16.86
C ALA A 228 27.36 7.33 -17.10
N VAL A 229 27.60 6.54 -18.14
CA VAL A 229 28.91 6.01 -18.47
C VAL A 229 29.86 7.12 -18.94
N ALA A 230 29.37 8.08 -19.75
CA ALA A 230 30.18 9.19 -20.24
C ALA A 230 30.67 10.09 -19.09
N LEU A 231 29.79 10.45 -18.14
CA LEU A 231 30.20 11.27 -17.00
C LEU A 231 31.04 10.49 -15.99
N ALA A 232 30.81 9.18 -15.84
CA ALA A 232 31.70 8.31 -15.05
C ALA A 232 33.11 8.31 -15.63
N ALA A 233 33.24 8.09 -16.95
CA ALA A 233 34.51 8.12 -17.65
C ALA A 233 35.18 9.51 -17.60
N ALA A 234 34.42 10.57 -17.77
CA ALA A 234 34.96 11.94 -17.69
C ALA A 234 35.46 12.27 -16.26
N ALA A 235 34.75 11.83 -15.22
CA ALA A 235 35.22 11.98 -13.85
C ALA A 235 36.51 11.22 -13.60
N ASP A 236 36.59 9.98 -14.04
CA ASP A 236 37.78 9.12 -13.96
C ASP A 236 39.00 9.79 -14.64
N TYR A 237 38.80 10.30 -15.86
CA TYR A 237 39.83 11.03 -16.60
C TYR A 237 40.34 12.29 -15.89
N LEU A 238 39.46 12.96 -15.13
CA LEU A 238 39.84 14.13 -14.32
C LEU A 238 40.55 13.76 -13.02
N GLY A 239 40.66 12.44 -12.70
CA GLY A 239 41.20 11.94 -11.44
C GLY A 239 40.20 12.00 -10.30
N LEU A 240 38.91 12.12 -10.62
CA LEU A 240 37.79 11.88 -9.72
C LEU A 240 37.36 10.40 -9.85
N SER A 241 36.45 9.93 -9.01
CA SER A 241 36.00 8.54 -9.15
C SER A 241 34.85 8.39 -10.17
N LYS A 242 34.79 7.19 -10.81
CA LYS A 242 33.70 6.83 -11.73
C LYS A 242 32.35 6.91 -11.05
N GLU A 243 32.29 6.55 -9.79
CA GLU A 243 31.12 6.53 -8.94
C GLU A 243 30.53 7.94 -8.77
N VAL A 244 31.38 8.91 -8.48
CA VAL A 244 30.97 10.33 -8.38
C VAL A 244 30.42 10.83 -9.71
N GLY A 245 31.09 10.52 -10.82
CA GLY A 245 30.65 10.89 -12.17
C GLY A 245 29.26 10.34 -12.51
N ALA A 246 29.05 9.05 -12.26
CA ALA A 246 27.76 8.39 -12.48
C ALA A 246 26.64 8.97 -11.62
N PHE A 247 26.92 9.24 -10.35
CA PHE A 247 25.96 9.89 -9.45
C PHE A 247 25.57 11.30 -9.91
N VAL A 248 26.55 12.13 -10.25
CA VAL A 248 26.33 13.49 -10.75
C VAL A 248 25.54 13.47 -12.06
N ALA A 249 25.78 12.47 -12.93
CA ALA A 249 24.97 12.25 -14.13
C ALA A 249 23.50 12.05 -13.79
N GLY A 250 23.18 11.21 -12.81
CA GLY A 250 21.82 10.98 -12.35
C GLY A 250 21.19 12.22 -11.74
N ALA A 251 21.91 12.87 -10.83
CA ALA A 251 21.45 14.10 -10.17
C ALA A 251 21.16 15.23 -11.16
N SER A 252 21.94 15.31 -12.28
CA SER A 252 21.71 16.31 -13.34
C SER A 252 20.37 16.13 -14.08
N LEU A 253 19.82 14.93 -14.09
CA LEU A 253 18.54 14.58 -14.71
C LEU A 253 17.38 14.49 -13.71
N ALA A 254 17.65 14.59 -12.40
CA ALA A 254 16.65 14.44 -11.34
C ALA A 254 15.51 15.45 -11.40
N SER A 255 15.75 16.64 -12.00
CA SER A 255 14.73 17.68 -12.19
C SER A 255 13.91 17.53 -13.48
N THR A 256 14.21 16.53 -14.32
CA THR A 256 13.50 16.33 -15.60
C THR A 256 12.19 15.59 -15.39
N PRO A 257 11.13 15.88 -16.21
CA PRO A 257 9.83 15.20 -16.12
C PRO A 257 9.93 13.68 -16.40
N TYR A 258 11.01 13.24 -17.05
CA TYR A 258 11.19 11.85 -17.49
C TYR A 258 12.00 11.00 -16.52
N ARG A 259 12.39 11.55 -15.35
CA ARG A 259 13.22 10.86 -14.34
C ARG A 259 12.65 9.52 -13.90
N GLU A 260 11.33 9.47 -13.62
CA GLU A 260 10.67 8.25 -13.16
C GLU A 260 10.59 7.18 -14.25
N SER A 261 10.30 7.59 -15.49
CA SER A 261 10.27 6.70 -16.64
C SER A 261 11.65 6.10 -16.95
N MET A 262 12.73 6.89 -16.82
CA MET A 262 14.10 6.39 -16.94
C MET A 262 14.44 5.47 -15.77
N ALA A 263 14.21 5.92 -14.54
CA ALA A 263 14.56 5.15 -13.35
C ALA A 263 13.88 3.78 -13.34
N SER A 264 12.56 3.71 -13.61
CA SER A 264 11.80 2.45 -13.60
C SER A 264 12.31 1.43 -14.61
N ARG A 265 12.74 1.86 -15.81
CA ARG A 265 13.27 0.98 -16.84
C ARG A 265 14.71 0.54 -16.58
N LEU A 266 15.52 1.41 -15.97
CA LEU A 266 16.91 1.12 -15.64
C LEU A 266 17.06 0.23 -14.40
N VAL A 267 16.05 0.15 -13.54
CA VAL A 267 16.10 -0.69 -12.32
C VAL A 267 16.41 -2.15 -12.67
N SER A 268 15.72 -2.76 -13.63
CA SER A 268 15.96 -4.16 -14.01
C SER A 268 17.36 -4.38 -14.59
N LEU A 269 17.85 -3.46 -15.42
CA LEU A 269 19.19 -3.53 -15.98
C LEU A 269 20.25 -3.34 -14.91
N ARG A 270 20.06 -2.38 -14.01
CA ARG A 270 20.91 -2.17 -12.85
C ARG A 270 21.03 -3.44 -12.01
N ASP A 271 19.89 -4.05 -11.64
CA ASP A 271 19.85 -5.23 -10.79
C ASP A 271 20.54 -6.42 -11.46
N PHE A 272 20.37 -6.58 -12.78
CA PHE A 272 21.09 -7.58 -13.56
C PHE A 272 22.60 -7.35 -13.56
N LEU A 273 23.06 -6.12 -13.72
CA LEU A 273 24.49 -5.81 -13.73
C LEU A 273 25.12 -5.85 -12.33
N LEU A 274 24.36 -5.49 -11.28
CA LEU A 274 24.80 -5.61 -9.89
C LEU A 274 25.05 -7.07 -9.48
N LEU A 275 24.38 -8.04 -10.09
CA LEU A 275 24.69 -9.45 -9.91
C LEU A 275 26.18 -9.71 -10.11
N PHE A 276 26.79 -9.17 -11.18
CA PHE A 276 28.23 -9.36 -11.47
C PHE A 276 29.11 -8.70 -10.42
N PHE A 277 28.71 -7.56 -9.87
CA PHE A 277 29.43 -6.92 -8.76
C PHE A 277 29.47 -7.81 -7.51
N PHE A 278 28.33 -8.37 -7.11
CA PHE A 278 28.28 -9.23 -5.93
C PHE A 278 29.01 -10.56 -6.16
N ILE A 279 28.97 -11.11 -7.36
CA ILE A 279 29.73 -12.30 -7.73
C ILE A 279 31.24 -12.00 -7.73
N ASP A 280 31.67 -10.89 -8.31
CA ASP A 280 33.08 -10.48 -8.29
C ASP A 280 33.60 -10.28 -6.87
N LEU A 281 32.76 -9.61 -6.01
CA LEU A 281 33.08 -9.44 -4.62
C LEU A 281 33.22 -10.78 -3.88
N GLY A 282 32.30 -11.73 -4.12
CA GLY A 282 32.41 -13.07 -3.57
C GLY A 282 33.59 -13.87 -4.09
N ALA A 283 33.89 -13.77 -5.39
CA ALA A 283 35.01 -14.47 -6.02
C ALA A 283 36.38 -13.97 -5.55
N ARG A 284 36.49 -12.72 -5.13
CA ARG A 284 37.72 -12.14 -4.56
C ARG A 284 37.91 -12.44 -3.07
N LEU A 285 36.94 -13.08 -2.41
CA LEU A 285 37.06 -13.47 -1.01
C LEU A 285 38.03 -14.64 -0.86
N ASP A 286 39.05 -14.45 -0.05
CA ASP A 286 40.01 -15.50 0.34
C ASP A 286 39.51 -16.17 1.65
N VAL A 287 39.24 -17.48 1.61
CA VAL A 287 38.76 -18.26 2.75
C VAL A 287 39.72 -18.21 3.92
N SER A 288 41.03 -18.10 3.66
CA SER A 288 42.04 -17.97 4.71
C SER A 288 41.87 -16.66 5.49
N LEU A 289 41.59 -15.56 4.79
CA LEU A 289 41.29 -14.26 5.40
C LEU A 289 39.96 -14.24 6.15
N LEU A 290 38.96 -14.99 5.64
CA LEU A 290 37.68 -15.18 6.31
C LEU A 290 37.83 -15.85 7.68
N ALA A 291 38.69 -16.87 7.78
CA ALA A 291 38.92 -17.56 9.05
C ALA A 291 39.58 -16.64 10.09
N LEU A 292 40.57 -15.84 9.64
CA LEU A 292 41.24 -14.86 10.50
C LEU A 292 40.32 -13.70 10.92
N ALA A 293 39.44 -13.28 10.02
CA ALA A 293 38.47 -12.20 10.27
C ALA A 293 37.19 -12.66 10.99
N ALA A 294 37.02 -13.97 11.26
CA ALA A 294 35.77 -14.51 11.78
C ALA A 294 35.34 -13.87 13.11
N TRP A 295 36.27 -13.73 14.05
CA TRP A 295 35.94 -13.10 15.35
C TRP A 295 35.62 -11.61 15.21
N PRO A 296 36.43 -10.77 14.53
CA PRO A 296 36.09 -9.39 14.24
C PRO A 296 34.75 -9.26 13.49
N ALA A 297 34.50 -10.11 12.49
CA ALA A 297 33.24 -10.11 11.74
C ALA A 297 32.03 -10.41 12.66
N LEU A 298 32.17 -11.36 13.58
CA LEU A 298 31.09 -11.72 14.50
C LEU A 298 30.79 -10.59 15.48
N VAL A 299 31.81 -9.95 16.06
CA VAL A 299 31.64 -8.81 16.98
C VAL A 299 31.00 -7.63 16.26
N LEU A 300 31.48 -7.26 15.06
CA LEU A 300 30.93 -6.16 14.29
C LEU A 300 29.51 -6.47 13.78
N SER A 301 29.24 -7.72 13.39
CA SER A 301 27.88 -8.13 13.01
C SER A 301 26.90 -8.06 14.19
N ALA A 302 27.33 -8.50 15.38
CA ALA A 302 26.51 -8.38 16.59
C ALA A 302 26.22 -6.90 16.90
N PHE A 303 27.21 -6.03 16.75
CA PHE A 303 27.02 -4.58 16.90
C PHE A 303 26.02 -4.02 15.88
N VAL A 304 26.11 -4.40 14.61
CA VAL A 304 25.16 -3.92 13.58
C VAL A 304 23.75 -4.46 13.87
N LEU A 305 23.62 -5.76 14.19
CA LEU A 305 22.30 -6.38 14.41
C LEU A 305 21.58 -5.88 15.66
N MET A 306 22.31 -5.52 16.70
CA MET A 306 21.74 -5.12 18.00
C MET A 306 22.00 -3.64 18.33
N GLY A 307 23.21 -3.15 18.10
CA GLY A 307 23.63 -1.80 18.44
C GLY A 307 22.97 -0.75 17.59
N ASN A 308 22.94 -0.93 16.25
CA ASN A 308 22.29 0.02 15.35
C ASN A 308 20.78 0.19 15.64
N PRO A 309 19.98 -0.90 15.79
CA PRO A 309 18.60 -0.79 16.24
C PRO A 309 18.47 -0.05 17.58
N LEU A 310 19.32 -0.38 18.56
CA LEU A 310 19.28 0.25 19.87
C LEU A 310 19.56 1.75 19.81
N ILE A 311 20.53 2.18 19.00
CA ILE A 311 20.83 3.59 18.77
C ILE A 311 19.59 4.32 18.24
N VAL A 312 18.89 3.74 17.25
CA VAL A 312 17.66 4.34 16.71
C VAL A 312 16.56 4.38 17.77
N VAL A 313 16.38 3.30 18.56
CA VAL A 313 15.41 3.28 19.66
C VAL A 313 15.68 4.40 20.66
N VAL A 314 16.94 4.61 21.05
CA VAL A 314 17.32 5.68 21.98
C VAL A 314 17.01 7.05 21.37
N ILE A 315 17.43 7.31 20.13
CA ILE A 315 17.21 8.61 19.47
C ILE A 315 15.70 8.88 19.35
N MET A 316 14.92 7.93 18.85
CA MET A 316 13.47 8.11 18.67
C MET A 316 12.74 8.19 20.00
N GLY A 317 13.15 7.42 21.01
CA GLY A 317 12.63 7.50 22.37
C GLY A 317 12.82 8.90 22.97
N LEU A 318 14.02 9.47 22.86
CA LEU A 318 14.32 10.85 23.28
C LEU A 318 13.47 11.89 22.51
N MET A 319 13.11 11.60 21.27
CA MET A 319 12.24 12.44 20.46
C MET A 319 10.75 12.30 20.82
N GLY A 320 10.39 11.38 21.71
CA GLY A 320 9.02 11.18 22.21
C GLY A 320 8.17 10.24 21.38
N TYR A 321 8.78 9.27 20.68
CA TYR A 321 8.09 8.16 20.03
C TYR A 321 7.92 6.97 20.97
N ARG A 322 6.89 6.17 20.74
CA ARG A 322 6.65 4.94 21.50
C ARG A 322 7.71 3.87 21.20
N LYS A 323 7.92 2.99 22.18
CA LYS A 323 8.91 1.89 22.10
C LYS A 323 8.72 1.01 20.87
N ARG A 324 7.47 0.70 20.46
CA ARG A 324 7.15 -0.15 19.30
C ARG A 324 7.56 0.52 17.99
N THR A 325 7.15 1.76 17.75
CA THR A 325 7.52 2.54 16.55
C THR A 325 9.03 2.69 16.45
N SER A 326 9.69 3.00 17.57
CA SER A 326 11.16 3.16 17.65
C SER A 326 11.88 1.84 17.36
N PHE A 327 11.38 0.71 17.88
CA PHE A 327 11.96 -0.61 17.66
C PHE A 327 11.79 -1.08 16.21
N LEU A 328 10.59 -0.98 15.65
CA LEU A 328 10.33 -1.39 14.26
C LEU A 328 11.14 -0.55 13.27
N ALA A 329 11.23 0.78 13.49
CA ALA A 329 12.12 1.63 12.72
C ALA A 329 13.60 1.27 12.92
N GLY A 330 14.02 0.96 14.15
CA GLY A 330 15.37 0.51 14.47
C GLY A 330 15.78 -0.78 13.79
N LEU A 331 14.89 -1.78 13.69
CA LEU A 331 15.19 -3.02 12.99
C LEU A 331 15.57 -2.83 11.52
N THR A 332 15.13 -1.76 10.88
CA THR A 332 15.48 -1.47 9.48
C THR A 332 16.96 -1.10 9.30
N VAL A 333 17.68 -0.74 10.36
CA VAL A 333 19.14 -0.47 10.29
C VAL A 333 19.98 -1.62 10.85
N ALA A 334 19.40 -2.79 11.08
CA ALA A 334 20.08 -3.98 11.57
C ALA A 334 20.96 -4.69 10.52
N GLN A 335 21.33 -4.03 9.45
CA GLN A 335 22.17 -4.58 8.37
C GLN A 335 23.02 -3.50 7.76
N ILE A 336 24.13 -3.89 7.12
CA ILE A 336 24.88 -2.94 6.28
C ILE A 336 24.33 -2.91 4.86
N SER A 337 24.71 -1.88 4.10
CA SER A 337 24.28 -1.62 2.73
C SER A 337 25.26 -2.18 1.71
N GLU A 338 24.77 -2.41 0.48
CA GLU A 338 25.59 -2.55 -0.71
C GLU A 338 26.56 -1.38 -0.90
N PHE A 339 26.15 -0.18 -0.51
CA PHE A 339 27.04 0.99 -0.55
C PHE A 339 28.21 0.90 0.42
N SER A 340 28.08 0.19 1.53
CA SER A 340 29.17 -0.09 2.46
C SER A 340 30.26 -0.92 1.78
N LEU A 341 29.85 -1.90 0.97
CA LEU A 341 30.77 -2.77 0.20
C LEU A 341 31.46 -1.98 -0.92
N ILE A 342 30.71 -1.14 -1.64
CA ILE A 342 31.23 -0.27 -2.70
C ILE A 342 32.25 0.73 -2.11
N LEU A 343 31.92 1.37 -0.99
CA LEU A 343 32.81 2.32 -0.29
C LEU A 343 34.11 1.64 0.15
N THR A 344 34.03 0.43 0.66
CA THR A 344 35.20 -0.35 1.09
C THR A 344 36.01 -0.81 -0.11
N ALA A 345 35.38 -1.26 -1.19
CA ALA A 345 36.05 -1.61 -2.45
C ALA A 345 36.77 -0.40 -3.05
N LEU A 346 36.16 0.78 -3.02
CA LEU A 346 36.77 2.04 -3.40
C LEU A 346 38.01 2.32 -2.53
N GLY A 347 37.92 2.13 -1.20
CA GLY A 347 39.06 2.29 -0.29
C GLY A 347 40.25 1.37 -0.64
N VAL A 348 39.97 0.16 -1.11
CA VAL A 348 41.01 -0.76 -1.62
C VAL A 348 41.58 -0.27 -2.94
N SER A 349 40.76 0.16 -3.89
CA SER A 349 41.18 0.61 -5.21
C SER A 349 42.08 1.85 -5.16
N VAL A 350 41.84 2.74 -4.18
CA VAL A 350 42.67 3.93 -3.95
C VAL A 350 43.85 3.66 -3.00
N GLY A 351 44.01 2.43 -2.53
CA GLY A 351 45.18 2.00 -1.73
C GLY A 351 45.15 2.46 -0.27
N HIS A 352 44.03 2.93 0.25
CA HIS A 352 43.90 3.36 1.65
C HIS A 352 43.81 2.18 2.62
N ILE A 353 43.20 1.08 2.20
CA ILE A 353 42.96 -0.12 3.00
C ILE A 353 43.29 -1.38 2.22
N GLY A 354 43.62 -2.45 2.93
CA GLY A 354 43.92 -3.75 2.34
C GLY A 354 42.68 -4.59 2.01
N ARG A 355 42.87 -5.67 1.25
CA ARG A 355 41.83 -6.67 0.92
C ARG A 355 41.25 -7.34 2.16
N GLU A 356 42.01 -7.41 3.27
CA GLU A 356 41.57 -7.95 4.56
C GLU A 356 40.38 -7.16 5.12
N THR A 357 40.41 -5.83 5.03
CA THR A 357 39.32 -4.96 5.46
C THR A 357 38.08 -5.16 4.59
N LEU A 358 38.26 -5.30 3.28
CA LEU A 358 37.15 -5.60 2.36
C LEU A 358 36.51 -6.96 2.68
N ALA A 359 37.32 -8.00 2.92
CA ALA A 359 36.85 -9.32 3.29
C ALA A 359 36.07 -9.28 4.63
N LEU A 360 36.57 -8.53 5.61
CA LEU A 360 35.88 -8.32 6.89
C LEU A 360 34.51 -7.66 6.71
N VAL A 361 34.44 -6.54 6.00
CA VAL A 361 33.17 -5.80 5.79
C VAL A 361 32.20 -6.65 4.96
N THR A 362 32.70 -7.40 3.96
CA THR A 362 31.85 -8.32 3.18
C THR A 362 31.28 -9.43 4.04
N SER A 363 32.09 -10.00 4.96
CA SER A 363 31.60 -11.01 5.93
C SER A 363 30.53 -10.44 6.84
N VAL A 364 30.73 -9.23 7.36
CA VAL A 364 29.72 -8.51 8.16
C VAL A 364 28.45 -8.29 7.34
N GLY A 365 28.58 -7.89 6.08
CA GLY A 365 27.45 -7.72 5.16
C GLY A 365 26.64 -8.99 4.99
N LEU A 366 27.33 -10.09 4.68
CA LEU A 366 26.69 -11.40 4.48
C LEU A 366 25.90 -11.86 5.72
N ILE A 367 26.52 -11.75 6.89
CA ILE A 367 25.91 -12.14 8.17
C ILE A 367 24.71 -11.22 8.50
N THR A 368 24.91 -9.91 8.41
CA THR A 368 23.89 -8.95 8.86
C THR A 368 22.71 -8.87 7.90
N ILE A 369 22.93 -8.90 6.59
CA ILE A 369 21.85 -8.92 5.59
C ILE A 369 21.03 -10.20 5.72
N GLY A 370 21.70 -11.36 5.88
CA GLY A 370 21.05 -12.65 6.04
C GLY A 370 20.18 -12.72 7.29
N LEU A 371 20.71 -12.32 8.44
CA LEU A 371 20.00 -12.43 9.73
C LEU A 371 18.93 -11.32 9.90
N SER A 372 19.22 -10.09 9.49
CA SER A 372 18.27 -8.97 9.63
C SER A 372 16.98 -9.20 8.86
N THR A 373 17.05 -9.88 7.70
CA THR A 373 15.86 -10.25 6.93
C THR A 373 14.87 -11.05 7.78
N TYR A 374 15.35 -12.03 8.54
CA TYR A 374 14.49 -12.79 9.45
C TYR A 374 14.01 -11.94 10.64
N LEU A 375 14.89 -11.08 11.20
CA LEU A 375 14.49 -10.17 12.28
C LEU A 375 13.34 -9.24 11.85
N ILE A 376 13.34 -8.75 10.61
CA ILE A 376 12.30 -7.89 10.07
C ILE A 376 11.04 -8.68 9.75
N ILE A 377 11.14 -9.87 9.13
CA ILE A 377 9.99 -10.72 8.83
C ILE A 377 9.25 -11.10 10.12
N TYR A 378 9.97 -11.47 11.16
CA TYR A 378 9.42 -11.89 12.46
C TYR A 378 9.43 -10.77 13.51
N SER A 379 9.45 -9.50 13.07
CA SER A 379 9.60 -8.33 13.96
C SER A 379 8.53 -8.25 15.06
N ALA A 380 7.31 -8.72 14.82
CA ALA A 380 6.24 -8.75 15.82
C ALA A 380 6.60 -9.69 16.98
N LEU A 381 7.04 -10.93 16.68
CA LEU A 381 7.46 -11.90 17.69
C LEU A 381 8.70 -11.42 18.47
N VAL A 382 9.67 -10.83 17.75
CA VAL A 382 10.88 -10.29 18.39
C VAL A 382 10.51 -9.12 19.31
N TYR A 383 9.58 -8.25 18.88
CA TYR A 383 9.10 -7.15 19.70
C TYR A 383 8.47 -7.63 21.01
N GLU A 384 7.55 -8.60 20.96
CA GLU A 384 6.92 -9.15 22.17
C GLU A 384 7.96 -9.61 23.22
N TRP A 385 9.04 -10.18 22.75
CA TRP A 385 10.11 -10.69 23.59
C TRP A 385 10.97 -9.59 24.21
N VAL A 386 11.22 -8.51 23.46
CA VAL A 386 12.12 -7.40 23.86
C VAL A 386 11.36 -6.25 24.50
N ALA A 387 10.03 -6.13 24.28
CA ALA A 387 9.19 -5.02 24.73
C ALA A 387 9.35 -4.62 26.22
N PRO A 388 9.50 -5.56 27.19
CA PRO A 388 9.70 -5.19 28.60
C PRO A 388 10.98 -4.38 28.81
N TRP A 389 12.05 -4.68 28.07
CA TRP A 389 13.36 -4.02 28.20
C TRP A 389 13.39 -2.67 27.49
N LEU A 390 12.57 -2.51 26.45
CA LEU A 390 12.50 -1.26 25.69
C LEU A 390 11.76 -0.15 26.44
N SER A 391 10.96 -0.46 27.44
CA SER A 391 10.23 0.53 28.24
C SER A 391 11.13 1.53 28.96
N VAL A 392 12.40 1.20 29.20
CA VAL A 392 13.40 2.12 29.79
C VAL A 392 13.72 3.29 28.84
N PHE A 393 13.59 3.10 27.53
CA PHE A 393 13.90 4.09 26.51
C PHE A 393 12.67 4.91 26.07
N GLU A 394 11.48 4.60 26.59
CA GLU A 394 10.25 5.31 26.28
C GLU A 394 10.09 6.53 27.21
N CYS A 395 9.81 7.69 26.63
CA CYS A 395 9.47 8.87 27.44
C CYS A 395 8.15 8.66 28.17
N ALA A 396 8.07 9.07 29.44
CA ALA A 396 6.89 8.94 30.31
C ALA A 396 5.62 9.59 29.72
N ARG A 397 5.76 10.51 28.75
CA ARG A 397 4.68 11.10 27.94
C ARG A 397 5.11 11.16 26.48
N PRO A 398 4.74 10.20 25.65
CA PRO A 398 5.06 10.23 24.23
C PRO A 398 4.31 11.38 23.55
N ARG A 399 5.02 12.50 23.33
CA ARG A 399 4.43 13.76 22.82
C ARG A 399 3.96 13.67 21.37
N ARG A 400 4.49 12.74 20.58
CA ARG A 400 4.21 12.63 19.14
C ARG A 400 3.20 11.58 18.78
N GLU A 401 2.98 10.62 19.65
CA GLU A 401 1.99 9.57 19.55
C GLU A 401 0.96 9.64 20.70
N ALA A 402 0.80 10.83 21.31
CA ALA A 402 -0.18 11.01 22.37
C ALA A 402 -1.57 10.65 21.84
N ALA A 403 -2.25 9.75 22.55
CA ALA A 403 -3.68 9.60 22.39
C ALA A 403 -4.31 10.99 22.60
N VAL A 404 -5.18 11.39 21.69
CA VAL A 404 -6.01 12.59 21.90
C VAL A 404 -6.81 12.29 23.15
N ASP A 405 -6.94 13.27 24.06
CA ASP A 405 -7.90 13.20 25.16
C ASP A 405 -9.27 12.94 24.52
N LEU A 406 -9.68 11.68 24.53
CA LEU A 406 -11.02 11.30 24.11
C LEU A 406 -11.96 12.01 25.08
N PRO A 407 -13.02 12.67 24.61
CA PRO A 407 -14.04 13.21 25.50
C PRO A 407 -14.46 12.08 26.43
N GLY A 408 -14.49 12.35 27.74
CA GLY A 408 -14.75 11.36 28.82
C GLY A 408 -15.86 10.35 28.51
N PRO A 409 -16.38 9.52 29.40
CA PRO A 409 -17.05 8.24 29.14
C PRO A 409 -18.36 8.37 28.35
N ALA A 410 -18.31 9.03 27.20
CA ALA A 410 -19.42 9.09 26.26
C ALA A 410 -19.50 7.75 25.51
N ARG A 411 -20.70 7.18 25.46
CA ARG A 411 -21.00 5.98 24.67
C ARG A 411 -20.58 6.20 23.22
N VAL A 412 -19.80 5.28 22.69
CA VAL A 412 -19.31 5.28 21.30
C VAL A 412 -20.08 4.21 20.54
N ASP A 413 -20.80 4.60 19.48
CA ASP A 413 -21.56 3.62 18.70
C ASP A 413 -20.61 2.68 17.94
N VAL A 414 -19.55 3.25 17.30
CA VAL A 414 -18.68 2.50 16.40
C VAL A 414 -17.22 2.92 16.53
N VAL A 415 -16.32 1.97 16.67
CA VAL A 415 -14.87 2.16 16.51
C VAL A 415 -14.44 1.57 15.18
N VAL A 416 -13.81 2.37 14.32
CA VAL A 416 -13.37 1.95 12.99
C VAL A 416 -11.84 1.90 12.95
N PHE A 417 -11.31 0.70 12.80
CA PHE A 417 -9.89 0.43 12.57
C PHE A 417 -9.58 0.45 11.07
N GLY A 418 -8.69 1.35 10.67
CA GLY A 418 -8.33 1.64 9.28
C GLY A 418 -9.19 2.77 8.70
N LEU A 419 -8.58 3.95 8.51
CA LEU A 419 -9.19 5.14 7.90
C LEU A 419 -8.75 5.35 6.45
N GLY A 420 -8.34 4.27 5.79
CA GLY A 420 -8.06 4.25 4.36
C GLY A 420 -9.31 4.52 3.52
N ARG A 421 -9.26 4.28 2.21
CA ARG A 421 -10.36 4.59 1.28
C ARG A 421 -11.72 4.01 1.71
N TYR A 422 -11.74 2.74 2.11
CA TYR A 422 -12.98 2.07 2.50
C TYR A 422 -13.45 2.49 3.88
N GLY A 423 -12.56 2.50 4.89
CA GLY A 423 -12.90 2.93 6.25
C GLY A 423 -13.36 4.39 6.31
N SER A 424 -12.69 5.28 5.58
CA SER A 424 -13.14 6.68 5.43
C SER A 424 -14.55 6.78 4.85
N GLY A 425 -14.89 5.92 3.88
CA GLY A 425 -16.24 5.83 3.35
C GLY A 425 -17.27 5.43 4.42
N ILE A 426 -16.96 4.39 5.21
CA ILE A 426 -17.80 3.93 6.30
C ILE A 426 -18.00 5.04 7.35
N VAL A 427 -16.91 5.68 7.78
CA VAL A 427 -16.96 6.78 8.77
C VAL A 427 -17.88 7.90 8.30
N ARG A 428 -17.72 8.38 7.04
CA ARG A 428 -18.59 9.43 6.49
C ARG A 428 -20.07 9.05 6.53
N HIS A 429 -20.39 7.82 6.12
CA HIS A 429 -21.77 7.36 6.12
C HIS A 429 -22.34 7.14 7.54
N LEU A 430 -21.50 6.79 8.52
CA LEU A 430 -21.91 6.71 9.92
C LEU A 430 -22.18 8.09 10.53
N LEU A 431 -21.31 9.08 10.23
CA LEU A 431 -21.49 10.46 10.66
C LEU A 431 -22.77 11.09 10.07
N LEU A 432 -23.07 10.84 8.79
CA LEU A 432 -24.32 11.24 8.15
C LEU A 432 -25.55 10.65 8.87
N ARG A 433 -25.41 9.47 9.46
CA ARG A 433 -26.44 8.80 10.25
C ARG A 433 -26.42 9.22 11.73
N ARG A 434 -25.67 10.28 12.06
CA ARG A 434 -25.52 10.82 13.43
C ARG A 434 -25.04 9.79 14.45
N ARG A 435 -24.18 8.84 14.02
CA ARG A 435 -23.55 7.88 14.91
C ARG A 435 -22.28 8.46 15.49
N SER A 436 -22.01 8.16 16.76
CA SER A 436 -20.75 8.49 17.43
C SER A 436 -19.67 7.53 16.95
N VAL A 437 -18.61 8.04 16.33
CA VAL A 437 -17.55 7.23 15.71
C VAL A 437 -16.20 7.66 16.24
N ILE A 438 -15.36 6.69 16.58
CA ILE A 438 -13.91 6.88 16.79
C ILE A 438 -13.16 6.21 15.64
N GLY A 439 -12.22 6.92 15.05
CA GLY A 439 -11.33 6.39 14.03
C GLY A 439 -10.00 5.97 14.63
N VAL A 440 -9.49 4.79 14.26
CA VAL A 440 -8.16 4.30 14.64
C VAL A 440 -7.37 4.00 13.36
N ASP A 441 -6.19 4.58 13.23
CA ASP A 441 -5.30 4.31 12.09
C ASP A 441 -3.84 4.46 12.51
N PHE A 442 -2.95 3.80 11.80
CA PHE A 442 -1.50 3.97 11.95
C PHE A 442 -0.91 5.02 10.98
N ASP A 443 -1.71 5.53 10.02
CA ASP A 443 -1.30 6.60 9.09
C ASP A 443 -1.55 7.98 9.70
N PRO A 444 -0.49 8.76 10.02
CA PRO A 444 -0.66 10.09 10.59
C PRO A 444 -1.38 11.08 9.67
N GLU A 445 -1.32 10.88 8.34
CA GLU A 445 -2.00 11.77 7.38
C GLU A 445 -3.51 11.52 7.37
N ALA A 446 -3.91 10.25 7.43
CA ALA A 446 -5.32 9.89 7.55
C ALA A 446 -5.90 10.47 8.84
N LEU A 447 -5.19 10.33 9.95
CA LEU A 447 -5.58 10.90 11.24
C LEU A 447 -5.65 12.42 11.23
N ALA A 448 -4.67 13.10 10.61
CA ALA A 448 -4.66 14.56 10.52
C ALA A 448 -5.86 15.09 9.73
N ARG A 449 -6.22 14.44 8.61
CA ARG A 449 -7.40 14.79 7.80
C ARG A 449 -8.69 14.68 8.62
N TRP A 450 -8.89 13.54 9.29
CA TRP A 450 -10.10 13.30 10.06
C TRP A 450 -10.20 14.16 11.32
N ARG A 451 -9.04 14.47 11.95
CA ARG A 451 -8.98 15.43 13.07
C ARG A 451 -9.41 16.84 12.64
N ALA A 452 -8.98 17.27 11.45
CA ALA A 452 -9.40 18.55 10.87
C ALA A 452 -10.91 18.59 10.56
N GLU A 453 -11.53 17.43 10.27
CA GLU A 453 -12.97 17.27 10.08
C GLU A 453 -13.72 17.10 11.44
N GLY A 454 -13.03 17.14 12.58
CA GLY A 454 -13.63 17.05 13.92
C GLY A 454 -13.93 15.64 14.41
N LEU A 455 -13.44 14.60 13.74
CA LEU A 455 -13.58 13.21 14.20
C LEU A 455 -12.60 12.92 15.32
N PRO A 456 -13.03 12.31 16.45
CA PRO A 456 -12.11 11.73 17.43
C PRO A 456 -11.31 10.61 16.78
N VAL A 457 -9.98 10.73 16.81
CA VAL A 457 -9.09 9.74 16.20
C VAL A 457 -8.00 9.33 17.17
N VAL A 458 -7.65 8.04 17.13
CA VAL A 458 -6.58 7.44 17.92
C VAL A 458 -5.51 6.92 16.97
N TYR A 459 -4.25 7.27 17.25
CA TYR A 459 -3.12 6.67 16.56
C TYR A 459 -2.86 5.26 17.12
N GLY A 460 -2.79 4.26 16.26
CA GLY A 460 -2.43 2.91 16.65
C GLY A 460 -2.56 1.89 15.53
N ASP A 461 -1.83 0.81 15.69
CA ASP A 461 -1.90 -0.37 14.84
C ASP A 461 -2.86 -1.39 15.47
N ALA A 462 -3.81 -1.90 14.69
CA ALA A 462 -4.79 -2.89 15.15
C ALA A 462 -4.16 -4.19 15.69
N SER A 463 -2.89 -4.46 15.36
CA SER A 463 -2.13 -5.59 15.90
C SER A 463 -1.39 -5.27 17.21
N ASP A 464 -1.48 -4.03 17.72
CA ASP A 464 -0.80 -3.62 18.95
C ASP A 464 -1.66 -3.87 20.19
N PRO A 465 -1.27 -4.78 21.11
CA PRO A 465 -2.03 -5.04 22.32
C PRO A 465 -2.14 -3.81 23.25
N ASP A 466 -1.13 -2.92 23.26
CA ASP A 466 -1.11 -1.71 24.10
C ASP A 466 -2.12 -0.65 23.60
N LEU A 467 -2.56 -0.73 22.33
CA LEU A 467 -3.55 0.18 21.75
C LEU A 467 -4.89 0.13 22.47
N PHE A 468 -5.30 -1.06 22.88
CA PHE A 468 -6.62 -1.31 23.47
C PHE A 468 -6.83 -0.65 24.84
N ASP A 469 -5.75 -0.26 25.54
CA ASP A 469 -5.81 0.50 26.78
C ASP A 469 -6.21 1.98 26.54
N HIS A 470 -6.13 2.42 25.29
CA HIS A 470 -6.41 3.80 24.89
C HIS A 470 -7.69 3.96 24.05
N VAL A 471 -8.37 2.86 23.73
CA VAL A 471 -9.65 2.86 22.99
C VAL A 471 -10.76 2.46 23.93
N PRO A 472 -11.86 3.20 24.03
CA PRO A 472 -12.96 2.94 24.96
C PRO A 472 -13.81 1.75 24.48
N LEU A 473 -13.27 0.54 24.54
CA LEU A 473 -13.91 -0.68 24.06
C LEU A 473 -15.18 -1.01 24.83
N GLU A 474 -15.20 -0.80 26.16
CA GLU A 474 -16.32 -1.13 27.03
C GLU A 474 -17.61 -0.38 26.67
N HIS A 475 -17.48 0.71 25.92
CA HIS A 475 -18.59 1.60 25.57
C HIS A 475 -18.93 1.56 24.06
N ALA A 476 -18.31 0.67 23.30
CA ALA A 476 -18.50 0.54 21.85
C ALA A 476 -19.54 -0.54 21.52
N ASP A 477 -20.57 -0.20 20.72
CA ASP A 477 -21.55 -1.17 20.24
C ASP A 477 -20.96 -2.03 19.09
N TRP A 478 -20.09 -1.42 18.25
CA TRP A 478 -19.46 -2.06 17.12
C TRP A 478 -17.97 -1.75 17.02
N ILE A 479 -17.21 -2.75 16.65
CA ILE A 479 -15.82 -2.60 16.20
C ILE A 479 -15.73 -3.06 14.75
N VAL A 480 -15.24 -2.18 13.88
CA VAL A 480 -15.12 -2.40 12.45
C VAL A 480 -13.65 -2.41 12.06
N SER A 481 -13.15 -3.53 11.53
CA SER A 481 -11.83 -3.61 10.92
C SER A 481 -11.94 -3.47 9.40
N THR A 482 -11.25 -2.47 8.87
CA THR A 482 -11.07 -2.31 7.42
C THR A 482 -9.62 -2.56 6.99
N ALA A 483 -8.82 -3.15 7.89
CA ALA A 483 -7.46 -3.53 7.58
C ALA A 483 -7.41 -4.44 6.35
N PRO A 484 -6.49 -4.19 5.41
CA PRO A 484 -6.40 -4.97 4.18
C PRO A 484 -5.85 -6.38 4.39
N ASP A 485 -5.26 -6.64 5.53
CA ASP A 485 -4.63 -7.90 5.89
C ASP A 485 -5.50 -8.70 6.89
N VAL A 486 -5.73 -9.97 6.55
CA VAL A 486 -6.55 -10.88 7.34
C VAL A 486 -5.91 -11.18 8.70
N GLU A 487 -4.57 -11.28 8.75
CA GLU A 487 -3.86 -11.58 9.99
C GLU A 487 -4.00 -10.43 11.00
N THR A 488 -3.93 -9.19 10.55
CA THR A 488 -4.20 -8.02 11.39
C THR A 488 -5.61 -8.08 11.98
N SER A 489 -6.61 -8.41 11.15
CA SER A 489 -8.00 -8.55 11.62
C SER A 489 -8.18 -9.73 12.59
N ARG A 490 -7.47 -10.84 12.37
CA ARG A 490 -7.47 -12.00 13.28
C ARG A 490 -6.85 -11.65 14.64
N THR A 491 -5.73 -10.94 14.62
CA THR A 491 -5.06 -10.47 15.83
C THR A 491 -5.95 -9.52 16.61
N LEU A 492 -6.62 -8.58 15.92
CA LEU A 492 -7.61 -7.68 16.50
C LEU A 492 -8.74 -8.47 17.20
N LEU A 493 -9.37 -9.43 16.51
CA LEU A 493 -10.44 -10.26 17.07
C LEU A 493 -9.97 -11.07 18.28
N HIS A 494 -8.74 -11.59 18.24
CA HIS A 494 -8.14 -12.31 19.35
C HIS A 494 -8.00 -11.42 20.60
N HIS A 495 -7.44 -10.22 20.44
CA HIS A 495 -7.30 -9.27 21.56
C HIS A 495 -8.64 -8.81 22.12
N LEU A 496 -9.64 -8.56 21.27
CA LEU A 496 -10.98 -8.17 21.71
C LEU A 496 -11.62 -9.25 22.58
N ARG A 497 -11.43 -10.54 22.23
CA ARG A 497 -11.92 -11.67 23.05
C ARG A 497 -11.19 -11.79 24.36
N GLN A 498 -9.86 -11.66 24.35
CA GLN A 498 -9.06 -11.72 25.59
C GLN A 498 -9.49 -10.65 26.59
N ARG A 499 -9.93 -9.49 26.11
CA ARG A 499 -10.42 -8.38 26.93
C ARG A 499 -11.92 -8.41 27.23
N GLY A 500 -12.62 -9.47 26.80
CA GLY A 500 -14.03 -9.67 27.11
C GLY A 500 -14.96 -8.70 26.40
N PHE A 501 -14.60 -8.21 25.19
CA PHE A 501 -15.49 -7.36 24.41
C PHE A 501 -16.81 -8.07 24.08
N THR A 502 -17.93 -7.43 24.42
CA THR A 502 -19.29 -7.99 24.27
C THR A 502 -20.10 -7.36 23.12
N GLY A 503 -19.57 -6.31 22.49
CA GLY A 503 -20.18 -5.68 21.32
C GLY A 503 -20.01 -6.55 20.06
N ARG A 504 -20.49 -6.04 18.92
CA ARG A 504 -20.42 -6.71 17.62
C ARG A 504 -19.16 -6.33 16.85
N THR A 505 -18.70 -7.25 16.02
CA THR A 505 -17.50 -7.07 15.21
C THR A 505 -17.80 -7.18 13.73
N ALA A 506 -17.25 -6.26 12.92
CA ALA A 506 -17.34 -6.30 11.47
C ALA A 506 -15.92 -6.29 10.88
N VAL A 507 -15.65 -7.15 9.89
CA VAL A 507 -14.33 -7.27 9.28
C VAL A 507 -14.42 -7.19 7.77
N ALA A 508 -13.57 -6.37 7.16
CA ALA A 508 -13.46 -6.28 5.73
C ALA A 508 -12.59 -7.42 5.17
N CYS A 509 -13.10 -8.16 4.20
CA CYS A 509 -12.44 -9.28 3.54
C CYS A 509 -12.28 -9.01 2.06
N ARG A 510 -11.15 -9.40 1.47
CA ARG A 510 -10.88 -9.23 0.04
C ARG A 510 -11.36 -10.41 -0.80
N SER A 511 -11.25 -11.61 -0.26
CA SER A 511 -11.66 -12.86 -0.91
C SER A 511 -12.68 -13.62 -0.05
N ALA A 512 -13.34 -14.61 -0.63
CA ALA A 512 -14.22 -15.51 0.09
C ALA A 512 -13.47 -16.37 1.10
N ASP A 513 -12.29 -16.88 0.72
CA ASP A 513 -11.43 -17.69 1.59
C ASP A 513 -10.96 -16.91 2.85
N ASP A 514 -10.70 -15.61 2.69
CA ASP A 514 -10.38 -14.73 3.83
C ASP A 514 -11.59 -14.59 4.76
N GLY A 515 -12.79 -14.49 4.17
CA GLY A 515 -14.04 -14.42 4.93
C GLY A 515 -14.26 -15.64 5.82
N ASP A 516 -14.08 -16.84 5.27
CA ASP A 516 -14.26 -18.09 6.01
C ASP A 516 -13.28 -18.19 7.20
N ARG A 517 -12.02 -17.80 7.01
CA ARG A 517 -11.00 -17.78 8.09
C ARG A 517 -11.34 -16.82 9.22
N VAL A 518 -11.89 -15.66 8.90
CA VAL A 518 -12.29 -14.64 9.90
C VAL A 518 -13.59 -15.00 10.58
N GLN A 519 -14.53 -15.61 9.87
CA GLN A 519 -15.81 -16.05 10.42
C GLN A 519 -15.65 -17.17 11.45
N VAL A 520 -14.73 -18.11 11.22
CA VAL A 520 -14.35 -19.15 12.21
C VAL A 520 -13.81 -18.52 13.50
N GLN A 521 -13.22 -17.32 13.40
CA GLN A 521 -12.75 -16.55 14.56
C GLN A 521 -13.82 -15.61 15.16
N GLY A 522 -15.09 -15.72 14.73
CA GLY A 522 -16.25 -15.09 15.34
C GLY A 522 -16.41 -13.63 15.02
N ALA A 523 -16.15 -13.21 13.82
CA ALA A 523 -16.65 -11.94 13.30
C ALA A 523 -18.18 -12.05 13.08
N ASP A 524 -18.93 -11.05 13.56
CA ASP A 524 -20.38 -11.04 13.43
C ASP A 524 -20.84 -10.61 12.03
N LEU A 525 -20.05 -9.78 11.35
CA LEU A 525 -20.34 -9.28 10.01
C LEU A 525 -19.11 -9.27 9.14
N LEU A 526 -19.23 -9.84 7.94
CA LEU A 526 -18.21 -9.76 6.90
C LEU A 526 -18.58 -8.67 5.90
N LEU A 527 -17.66 -7.75 5.66
CA LEU A 527 -17.75 -6.70 4.65
C LEU A 527 -16.90 -7.11 3.45
N ARG A 528 -17.48 -7.10 2.24
CA ARG A 528 -16.80 -7.53 1.01
C ARG A 528 -16.72 -6.37 0.01
N PRO A 529 -15.88 -5.36 0.24
CA PRO A 529 -15.90 -4.09 -0.49
C PRO A 529 -15.76 -4.24 -2.00
N TYR A 530 -14.97 -5.21 -2.45
CA TYR A 530 -14.76 -5.44 -3.89
C TYR A 530 -15.91 -6.25 -4.52
N ALA A 531 -16.44 -7.25 -3.84
CA ALA A 531 -17.57 -8.04 -4.33
C ALA A 531 -18.85 -7.18 -4.38
N ASP A 532 -19.10 -6.43 -3.29
CA ASP A 532 -20.26 -5.54 -3.19
C ASP A 532 -20.19 -4.42 -4.25
N ALA A 533 -19.00 -3.85 -4.49
CA ALA A 533 -18.80 -2.84 -5.53
C ALA A 533 -18.87 -3.42 -6.95
N ALA A 534 -18.40 -4.64 -7.17
CA ALA A 534 -18.49 -5.32 -8.46
C ALA A 534 -19.94 -5.68 -8.80
N GLU A 535 -20.71 -6.16 -7.82
CA GLU A 535 -22.15 -6.41 -7.97
C GLU A 535 -22.88 -5.10 -8.34
N GLN A 536 -22.64 -4.01 -7.60
CA GLN A 536 -23.21 -2.71 -7.92
C GLN A 536 -22.79 -2.18 -9.30
N ALA A 537 -21.53 -2.41 -9.71
CA ALA A 537 -21.06 -2.03 -11.03
C ALA A 537 -21.71 -2.88 -12.13
N ALA A 538 -21.84 -4.20 -11.91
CA ALA A 538 -22.53 -5.09 -12.82
C ALA A 538 -24.01 -4.69 -12.97
N ASP A 539 -24.68 -4.42 -11.85
CA ASP A 539 -26.06 -3.89 -11.83
C ASP A 539 -26.15 -2.58 -12.64
N ALA A 540 -25.23 -1.66 -12.41
CA ALA A 540 -25.21 -0.38 -13.13
C ALA A 540 -24.93 -0.53 -14.63
N LEU A 541 -24.11 -1.51 -15.02
CA LEU A 541 -23.77 -1.79 -16.42
C LEU A 541 -24.87 -2.58 -17.14
N THR A 542 -25.58 -3.45 -16.42
CA THR A 542 -26.65 -4.31 -16.96
C THR A 542 -28.03 -3.66 -16.89
N SER A 543 -28.20 -2.60 -16.08
CA SER A 543 -29.45 -1.83 -15.93
C SER A 543 -29.86 -1.03 -17.18
N SER A 544 -29.22 -1.27 -18.32
CA SER A 544 -29.68 -0.77 -19.61
C SER A 544 -30.77 -1.65 -20.19
N THR A 545 -32.02 -1.19 -20.05
CA THR A 545 -33.13 -1.59 -20.93
C THR A 545 -33.95 -2.83 -20.56
N THR A 546 -34.63 -2.84 -19.44
CA THR A 546 -35.88 -3.60 -19.39
C THR A 546 -37.00 -2.70 -19.95
N ARG A 547 -37.47 -3.03 -21.13
CA ARG A 547 -38.48 -2.27 -21.86
C ARG A 547 -39.81 -2.27 -21.08
N LEU A 548 -40.15 -1.17 -20.44
CA LEU A 548 -41.53 -0.84 -20.00
C LEU A 548 -42.51 -0.62 -21.18
N SER A 549 -42.20 -1.12 -22.38
CA SER A 549 -43.03 -0.91 -23.56
C SER A 549 -44.37 -1.68 -23.52
N ALA A 550 -44.60 -2.56 -22.55
CA ALA A 550 -45.89 -3.25 -22.40
C ALA A 550 -46.95 -2.43 -21.61
N LEU A 551 -46.55 -1.33 -20.94
CA LEU A 551 -47.42 -0.49 -20.13
C LEU A 551 -47.97 0.75 -20.88
N ALA A 552 -47.74 0.85 -22.17
CA ALA A 552 -48.17 2.00 -22.98
C ALA A 552 -49.68 2.20 -23.07
N HIS A 553 -50.50 1.34 -22.48
CA HIS A 553 -51.97 1.48 -22.44
C HIS A 553 -52.50 1.75 -21.04
N ALA A 554 -51.69 1.64 -20.00
CA ALA A 554 -52.03 2.11 -18.65
C ALA A 554 -51.18 3.36 -18.38
N SER A 555 -51.78 4.45 -17.93
CA SER A 555 -51.03 5.68 -17.54
C SER A 555 -50.12 5.48 -16.33
N LEU A 556 -49.76 4.26 -16.04
CA LEU A 556 -48.94 3.86 -14.91
C LEU A 556 -47.44 3.97 -15.29
N ARG A 557 -46.70 4.73 -14.51
CA ARG A 557 -45.25 4.85 -14.63
C ARG A 557 -44.55 4.28 -13.41
N VAL A 558 -43.39 3.68 -13.66
CA VAL A 558 -42.42 3.29 -12.62
C VAL A 558 -41.21 4.21 -12.75
N ARG A 559 -40.75 4.75 -11.64
CA ARG A 559 -39.59 5.60 -11.55
C ARG A 559 -38.67 5.12 -10.44
N GLU A 560 -37.41 5.28 -10.65
CA GLU A 560 -36.39 5.06 -9.64
C GLU A 560 -35.82 6.41 -9.20
N LEU A 561 -35.63 6.56 -7.90
CA LEU A 561 -35.01 7.73 -7.29
C LEU A 561 -33.92 7.26 -6.32
N ARG A 562 -32.73 7.82 -6.43
CA ARG A 562 -31.70 7.69 -5.41
C ARG A 562 -31.82 8.80 -4.40
N LEU A 563 -31.98 8.46 -3.12
CA LEU A 563 -32.11 9.43 -2.05
C LEU A 563 -30.76 10.13 -1.80
N GLY A 564 -30.68 11.43 -2.06
CA GLY A 564 -29.48 12.23 -1.87
C GLY A 564 -29.10 12.38 -0.38
N SER A 565 -27.84 12.74 -0.14
CA SER A 565 -27.32 12.96 1.22
C SER A 565 -27.96 14.17 1.92
N ALA A 566 -28.39 15.15 1.16
CA ALA A 566 -29.07 16.36 1.64
C ALA A 566 -30.60 16.25 1.66
N SER A 567 -31.16 15.10 1.28
CA SER A 567 -32.59 14.90 1.28
C SER A 567 -33.20 15.00 2.72
N ARG A 568 -34.20 15.84 2.89
CA ARG A 568 -34.95 15.96 4.17
C ARG A 568 -35.62 14.65 4.59
N TRP A 569 -35.78 13.72 3.69
CA TRP A 569 -36.40 12.42 3.90
C TRP A 569 -35.42 11.35 4.36
N ALA A 570 -34.13 11.68 4.36
CA ALA A 570 -33.12 10.82 4.94
C ALA A 570 -33.32 10.71 6.46
N GLY A 571 -33.41 9.48 6.95
CA GLY A 571 -33.69 9.21 8.35
C GLY A 571 -35.19 9.13 8.71
N GLN A 572 -36.11 9.46 7.80
CA GLN A 572 -37.54 9.36 8.01
C GLN A 572 -38.06 7.95 7.69
N ARG A 573 -39.25 7.62 8.28
CA ARG A 573 -39.93 6.36 7.95
C ARG A 573 -40.81 6.54 6.72
N ILE A 574 -40.97 5.49 5.92
CA ILE A 574 -41.84 5.54 4.73
C ILE A 574 -43.25 5.98 5.04
N GLY A 575 -43.81 5.56 6.21
CA GLY A 575 -45.12 5.94 6.63
C GLY A 575 -45.29 7.45 6.95
N ASP A 576 -44.20 8.15 7.23
CA ASP A 576 -44.19 9.58 7.54
C ASP A 576 -44.07 10.45 6.27
N ILE A 577 -43.89 9.81 5.11
CA ILE A 577 -43.71 10.47 3.82
C ILE A 577 -45.03 10.41 3.05
N PRO A 578 -45.66 11.52 2.75
CA PRO A 578 -47.03 11.55 2.20
C PRO A 578 -47.04 11.29 0.67
N VAL A 579 -46.20 10.34 0.16
CA VAL A 579 -46.07 10.05 -1.28
C VAL A 579 -47.39 9.50 -1.83
N ARG A 580 -48.06 8.62 -1.08
CA ARG A 580 -49.29 7.97 -1.51
C ARG A 580 -50.48 8.91 -1.49
N ASP A 581 -50.61 9.68 -0.41
CA ASP A 581 -51.78 10.52 -0.19
C ASP A 581 -51.77 11.81 -1.02
N GLN A 582 -50.56 12.36 -1.28
CA GLN A 582 -50.44 13.63 -2.03
C GLN A 582 -50.25 13.40 -3.55
N PHE A 583 -49.60 12.31 -3.95
CA PHE A 583 -49.23 12.13 -5.35
C PHE A 583 -49.78 10.84 -5.97
N GLY A 584 -50.49 9.99 -5.23
CA GLY A 584 -50.98 8.71 -5.75
C GLY A 584 -49.89 7.72 -6.13
N ALA A 585 -48.62 7.95 -5.68
CA ALA A 585 -47.50 7.10 -5.98
C ALA A 585 -47.20 6.18 -4.79
N SER A 586 -46.73 4.97 -5.05
CA SER A 586 -46.37 3.98 -4.02
C SER A 586 -44.88 3.60 -4.15
N ILE A 587 -44.16 3.49 -3.02
CA ILE A 587 -42.82 2.97 -2.96
C ILE A 587 -42.91 1.43 -2.99
N LEU A 588 -42.46 0.82 -4.09
CA LEU A 588 -42.55 -0.63 -4.32
C LEU A 588 -41.39 -1.37 -3.73
N ALA A 589 -40.21 -0.76 -3.79
CA ALA A 589 -38.98 -1.36 -3.26
C ALA A 589 -37.99 -0.30 -2.82
N VAL A 590 -37.14 -0.68 -1.88
CA VAL A 590 -35.97 0.09 -1.47
C VAL A 590 -34.74 -0.79 -1.59
N SER A 591 -33.78 -0.35 -2.41
CA SER A 591 -32.50 -1.03 -2.56
C SER A 591 -31.43 -0.29 -1.79
N ARG A 592 -30.68 -1.01 -0.92
CA ARG A 592 -29.61 -0.51 -0.08
C ARG A 592 -28.45 -1.49 -0.10
N GLY A 593 -27.28 -1.05 -0.58
CA GLY A 593 -26.07 -1.86 -0.55
C GLY A 593 -26.23 -3.22 -1.25
N GLY A 594 -26.89 -3.26 -2.42
CA GLY A 594 -27.13 -4.49 -3.19
C GLY A 594 -28.29 -5.36 -2.67
N ARG A 595 -28.94 -5.01 -1.55
CA ARG A 595 -30.12 -5.73 -1.04
C ARG A 595 -31.39 -4.92 -1.31
N THR A 596 -32.32 -5.51 -2.04
CA THR A 596 -33.60 -4.91 -2.34
C THR A 596 -34.68 -5.47 -1.40
N THR A 597 -35.33 -4.58 -0.67
CA THR A 597 -36.50 -4.88 0.15
C THR A 597 -37.75 -4.50 -0.64
N PHE A 598 -38.50 -5.50 -1.07
CA PHE A 598 -39.78 -5.30 -1.76
C PHE A 598 -40.90 -5.04 -0.75
N ASN A 599 -41.83 -4.18 -1.12
CA ASN A 599 -42.97 -3.74 -0.26
C ASN A 599 -42.48 -3.33 1.15
N PRO A 600 -41.60 -2.35 1.28
CA PRO A 600 -41.15 -1.91 2.58
C PRO A 600 -42.33 -1.39 3.38
N GLY A 601 -42.48 -1.89 4.62
CA GLY A 601 -43.57 -1.48 5.51
C GLY A 601 -43.47 0.00 5.90
N ALA A 602 -44.55 0.56 6.42
CA ALA A 602 -44.60 1.98 6.85
C ALA A 602 -43.50 2.37 7.87
N SER A 603 -43.05 1.40 8.67
CA SER A 603 -41.98 1.59 9.66
C SER A 603 -40.56 1.55 9.06
N TYR A 604 -40.40 1.25 7.77
CA TYR A 604 -39.10 1.17 7.11
C TYR A 604 -38.46 2.56 7.03
N GLN A 605 -37.24 2.69 7.55
CA GLN A 605 -36.50 3.95 7.61
C GLN A 605 -35.62 4.11 6.39
N LEU A 606 -35.73 5.25 5.71
CA LEU A 606 -34.93 5.61 4.54
C LEU A 606 -33.58 6.24 4.95
N PHE A 607 -32.53 5.95 4.20
CA PHE A 607 -31.20 6.53 4.42
C PHE A 607 -30.63 7.14 3.14
N PRO A 608 -29.67 8.05 3.25
CA PRO A 608 -28.94 8.56 2.11
C PRO A 608 -28.34 7.43 1.27
N GLY A 609 -28.50 7.50 -0.04
CA GLY A 609 -28.01 6.48 -0.97
C GLY A 609 -29.00 5.35 -1.24
N ASP A 610 -30.13 5.26 -0.51
CA ASP A 610 -31.19 4.31 -0.84
C ASP A 610 -31.76 4.59 -2.24
N ARG A 611 -31.98 3.53 -3.01
CA ARG A 611 -32.67 3.57 -4.30
C ARG A 611 -34.13 3.18 -4.07
N LEU A 612 -35.02 4.13 -4.34
CA LEU A 612 -36.47 3.97 -4.19
C LEU A 612 -37.07 3.66 -5.55
N ILE A 613 -37.83 2.57 -5.63
CA ILE A 613 -38.61 2.23 -6.82
C ILE A 613 -40.03 2.60 -6.51
N MET A 614 -40.60 3.51 -7.28
CA MET A 614 -41.93 4.05 -7.10
C MET A 614 -42.78 3.80 -8.33
N ALA A 615 -44.06 3.50 -8.12
CA ALA A 615 -45.02 3.38 -9.21
C ALA A 615 -46.34 4.17 -8.88
N GLY A 616 -46.96 4.65 -9.92
CA GLY A 616 -48.22 5.39 -9.86
C GLY A 616 -48.62 5.97 -11.22
N GLU A 617 -49.68 6.78 -11.30
CA GLU A 617 -50.01 7.49 -12.54
C GLU A 617 -48.96 8.51 -12.94
N SER A 618 -48.78 8.69 -14.27
CA SER A 618 -47.69 9.48 -14.86
C SER A 618 -47.44 10.83 -14.22
N PRO A 619 -48.44 11.73 -14.00
CA PRO A 619 -48.14 13.00 -13.35
C PRO A 619 -47.80 12.87 -11.86
N GLY A 620 -48.43 11.90 -11.16
CA GLY A 620 -48.25 11.72 -9.72
C GLY A 620 -46.83 11.19 -9.37
N VAL A 621 -46.34 10.21 -10.10
CA VAL A 621 -45.00 9.63 -9.86
C VAL A 621 -43.91 10.66 -10.18
N ASP A 622 -44.02 11.41 -11.25
CA ASP A 622 -43.04 12.42 -11.61
C ASP A 622 -43.01 13.54 -10.52
N HIS A 623 -44.15 13.98 -10.04
CA HIS A 623 -44.25 14.92 -8.91
C HIS A 623 -43.69 14.33 -7.61
N ALA A 624 -43.91 13.05 -7.33
CA ALA A 624 -43.34 12.37 -6.15
C ALA A 624 -41.79 12.27 -6.23
N VAL A 625 -41.25 12.03 -7.39
CA VAL A 625 -39.82 12.05 -7.62
C VAL A 625 -39.26 13.45 -7.36
N ASP A 626 -39.88 14.48 -7.95
CA ASP A 626 -39.46 15.87 -7.75
C ASP A 626 -39.54 16.26 -6.26
N TYR A 627 -40.61 15.90 -5.58
CA TYR A 627 -40.83 16.18 -4.16
C TYR A 627 -39.78 15.51 -3.26
N LEU A 628 -39.38 14.29 -3.58
CA LEU A 628 -38.34 13.56 -2.81
C LEU A 628 -36.94 14.03 -3.20
N SER A 629 -36.76 14.57 -4.40
CA SER A 629 -35.45 15.03 -4.92
C SER A 629 -35.17 16.51 -4.67
N LEU A 630 -36.10 17.30 -4.10
CA LEU A 630 -36.03 18.75 -3.89
C LEU A 630 -34.81 19.27 -3.08
N ALA A 631 -33.71 18.53 -3.05
CA ALA A 631 -32.41 18.94 -2.52
C ALA A 631 -31.21 18.73 -3.44
N GLU A 632 -31.32 18.14 -4.66
CA GLU A 632 -30.19 18.02 -5.60
C GLU A 632 -30.67 18.00 -7.06
N SER A 633 -30.14 18.94 -7.84
CA SER A 633 -30.22 18.93 -9.30
C SER A 633 -29.19 17.97 -9.89
N GLY A 634 -29.64 16.96 -10.63
CA GLY A 634 -28.89 16.29 -11.67
C GLY A 634 -28.44 14.87 -11.42
N THR A 635 -29.25 13.90 -11.86
CA THR A 635 -28.82 12.74 -12.67
C THR A 635 -30.05 11.89 -13.04
N ALA A 636 -30.10 11.37 -14.26
CA ALA A 636 -31.20 10.58 -14.79
C ALA A 636 -31.30 9.19 -14.12
N PRO A 637 -32.52 8.62 -13.97
CA PRO A 637 -32.75 7.38 -13.23
C PRO A 637 -32.49 6.14 -14.08
N GLY A 638 -31.95 5.06 -13.47
CA GLY A 638 -31.81 3.70 -14.00
C GLY A 638 -32.88 2.74 -13.46
N GLU A 639 -33.20 1.69 -14.20
CA GLU A 639 -34.24 0.69 -13.88
C GLU A 639 -33.66 -0.49 -13.03
N PRO A 640 -34.47 -1.18 -12.19
CA PRO A 640 -34.02 -2.26 -11.32
C PRO A 640 -34.04 -3.63 -12.00
N ASP A 641 -32.99 -4.45 -11.83
CA ASP A 641 -32.76 -5.70 -12.54
C ASP A 641 -33.59 -6.91 -12.12
N ASP A 642 -34.31 -6.90 -11.01
CA ASP A 642 -35.06 -8.07 -10.50
C ASP A 642 -36.55 -7.78 -10.24
N PHE A 643 -37.05 -6.69 -10.78
CA PHE A 643 -38.46 -6.32 -10.66
C PHE A 643 -39.18 -6.52 -11.98
N GLU A 644 -40.18 -7.38 -11.99
CA GLU A 644 -40.98 -7.70 -13.16
C GLU A 644 -42.45 -7.30 -12.94
N ILE A 645 -43.09 -6.86 -13.99
CA ILE A 645 -44.50 -6.51 -13.98
C ILE A 645 -45.24 -7.48 -14.94
N ALA A 646 -46.28 -8.13 -14.43
CA ALA A 646 -47.08 -9.02 -15.21
C ALA A 646 -48.55 -8.60 -15.21
N THR A 647 -49.19 -8.64 -16.39
CA THR A 647 -50.62 -8.44 -16.53
C THR A 647 -51.31 -9.79 -16.58
N VAL A 648 -52.28 -10.02 -15.72
CA VAL A 648 -52.94 -11.31 -15.59
C VAL A 648 -54.43 -11.16 -15.37
N ARG A 649 -55.26 -12.00 -15.99
CA ARG A 649 -56.70 -12.09 -15.66
C ARG A 649 -56.90 -12.83 -14.35
N VAL A 650 -57.87 -12.36 -13.53
CA VAL A 650 -58.22 -12.98 -12.25
C VAL A 650 -58.65 -14.42 -12.42
N ALA A 651 -59.34 -14.76 -13.51
CA ALA A 651 -59.72 -16.14 -13.85
C ALA A 651 -58.49 -17.09 -14.01
N ALA A 652 -57.31 -16.56 -14.32
CA ALA A 652 -56.07 -17.33 -14.42
C ALA A 652 -55.33 -17.48 -13.07
N LEU A 653 -55.82 -16.83 -12.01
CA LEU A 653 -55.25 -16.91 -10.66
C LEU A 653 -56.13 -17.77 -9.76
N SER A 654 -55.65 -18.95 -9.34
CA SER A 654 -56.40 -19.85 -8.49
C SER A 654 -56.79 -19.23 -7.16
N GLY A 655 -58.10 -19.21 -6.87
CA GLY A 655 -58.62 -18.72 -5.59
C GLY A 655 -58.69 -17.19 -5.45
N TRP A 656 -58.45 -16.39 -6.49
CA TRP A 656 -58.55 -14.94 -6.42
C TRP A 656 -59.96 -14.42 -6.74
N ALA A 657 -60.68 -15.08 -7.64
CA ALA A 657 -62.02 -14.70 -8.02
C ALA A 657 -62.98 -14.78 -6.83
N GLY A 658 -63.82 -13.75 -6.67
CA GLY A 658 -64.75 -13.64 -5.58
C GLY A 658 -64.19 -13.13 -4.25
N ASN A 659 -62.85 -13.08 -4.10
CA ASN A 659 -62.19 -12.57 -2.93
C ASN A 659 -61.78 -11.09 -3.11
N THR A 660 -61.59 -10.38 -2.00
CA THR A 660 -61.10 -8.99 -2.00
C THR A 660 -59.59 -8.99 -1.84
N LEU A 661 -58.88 -7.97 -2.35
CA LEU A 661 -57.44 -7.81 -2.14
C LEU A 661 -57.04 -7.73 -0.66
N ALA A 662 -57.95 -7.26 0.19
CA ALA A 662 -57.74 -7.24 1.63
C ALA A 662 -57.68 -8.65 2.25
N VAL A 663 -58.46 -9.60 1.74
CA VAL A 663 -58.47 -10.99 2.21
C VAL A 663 -57.34 -11.81 1.61
N LEU A 664 -56.97 -11.51 0.37
CA LEU A 664 -55.88 -12.18 -0.34
C LEU A 664 -54.50 -11.80 0.17
N GLU A 665 -54.35 -10.58 0.69
CA GLU A 665 -53.09 -10.01 1.18
C GLU A 665 -51.90 -10.29 0.24
N PRO A 666 -51.98 -9.92 -1.07
CA PRO A 666 -50.95 -10.32 -2.03
C PRO A 666 -49.54 -9.86 -1.65
N SER A 667 -49.44 -8.71 -1.02
CA SER A 667 -48.17 -8.12 -0.60
C SER A 667 -47.51 -8.88 0.54
N THR A 668 -48.27 -9.27 1.56
CA THR A 668 -47.79 -9.92 2.78
C THR A 668 -47.61 -11.43 2.61
N ARG A 669 -48.51 -12.09 1.93
CA ARG A 669 -48.51 -13.58 1.76
C ARG A 669 -47.73 -14.03 0.56
N LEU A 670 -47.81 -13.31 -0.56
CA LEU A 670 -47.25 -13.74 -1.83
C LEU A 670 -46.02 -12.90 -2.25
N GLY A 671 -45.82 -11.73 -1.60
CA GLY A 671 -44.74 -10.82 -1.92
C GLY A 671 -44.84 -10.15 -3.29
N VAL A 672 -46.10 -10.04 -3.82
CA VAL A 672 -46.41 -9.36 -5.08
C VAL A 672 -47.38 -8.24 -4.81
N SER A 673 -47.19 -7.07 -5.44
CA SER A 673 -48.07 -5.92 -5.32
C SER A 673 -49.05 -5.88 -6.50
N VAL A 674 -50.33 -5.59 -6.18
CA VAL A 674 -51.30 -5.25 -7.25
C VAL A 674 -51.15 -3.77 -7.53
N LEU A 675 -50.73 -3.43 -8.76
CA LEU A 675 -50.39 -2.05 -9.15
C LEU A 675 -51.61 -1.33 -9.76
N ALA A 676 -52.42 -2.05 -10.55
CA ALA A 676 -53.64 -1.54 -11.15
C ALA A 676 -54.60 -2.69 -11.39
N MET A 677 -55.87 -2.35 -11.53
CA MET A 677 -56.92 -3.31 -11.92
C MET A 677 -57.85 -2.71 -12.97
N ALA A 678 -58.25 -3.52 -13.91
CA ALA A 678 -59.24 -3.16 -14.92
C ALA A 678 -60.45 -4.10 -14.82
N GLY A 679 -61.65 -3.55 -14.82
CA GLY A 679 -62.88 -4.36 -14.87
C GLY A 679 -63.23 -4.79 -16.28
N ALA A 680 -64.37 -5.50 -16.45
CA ALA A 680 -64.88 -5.98 -17.71
C ALA A 680 -65.10 -4.87 -18.78
N ASN A 681 -65.21 -3.63 -18.37
CA ASN A 681 -65.32 -2.45 -19.23
C ASN A 681 -64.01 -1.92 -19.76
N GLY A 682 -62.88 -2.56 -19.39
CA GLY A 682 -61.54 -2.16 -19.86
C GLY A 682 -60.96 -0.88 -19.25
N THR A 683 -61.65 -0.24 -18.32
CA THR A 683 -61.13 0.97 -17.62
C THR A 683 -60.23 0.58 -16.49
N TRP A 684 -59.00 1.14 -16.50
CA TRP A 684 -58.01 0.93 -15.47
C TRP A 684 -58.28 1.85 -14.24
N SER A 685 -58.18 1.28 -13.05
CA SER A 685 -58.33 1.99 -11.78
C SER A 685 -57.24 1.56 -10.78
N ALA A 686 -57.03 2.39 -9.77
CA ALA A 686 -56.22 2.01 -8.60
C ALA A 686 -56.83 0.77 -7.91
N PRO A 687 -56.00 -0.11 -7.30
CA PRO A 687 -56.47 -1.30 -6.59
C PRO A 687 -57.37 -0.93 -5.41
N ASP A 688 -58.63 -1.32 -5.45
CA ASP A 688 -59.58 -1.22 -4.34
C ASP A 688 -59.49 -2.48 -3.47
N ALA A 689 -58.96 -2.30 -2.24
CA ALA A 689 -58.79 -3.41 -1.31
C ALA A 689 -60.09 -4.08 -0.87
N ARG A 690 -61.22 -3.40 -0.99
CA ARG A 690 -62.55 -3.86 -0.51
C ARG A 690 -63.46 -4.41 -1.63
N ARG A 691 -63.11 -4.16 -2.89
CA ARG A 691 -63.88 -4.62 -4.02
C ARG A 691 -63.62 -6.12 -4.25
N PRO A 692 -64.64 -7.00 -4.35
CA PRO A 692 -64.49 -8.40 -4.80
C PRO A 692 -63.99 -8.48 -6.25
N LEU A 693 -63.02 -9.32 -6.48
CA LEU A 693 -62.42 -9.51 -7.81
C LEU A 693 -63.35 -10.35 -8.68
N SER A 694 -63.70 -9.86 -9.88
CA SER A 694 -64.41 -10.63 -10.89
C SER A 694 -63.43 -11.52 -11.68
N PRO A 695 -63.87 -12.69 -12.16
CA PRO A 695 -63.05 -13.53 -13.06
C PRO A 695 -62.52 -12.79 -14.31
N ASP A 696 -63.29 -11.80 -14.80
CA ASP A 696 -62.92 -11.00 -15.98
C ASP A 696 -62.05 -9.80 -15.67
N ASP A 697 -61.82 -9.52 -14.38
CA ASP A 697 -60.88 -8.45 -14.01
C ASP A 697 -59.47 -8.80 -14.45
N VAL A 698 -58.75 -7.76 -14.87
CA VAL A 698 -57.32 -7.85 -15.25
C VAL A 698 -56.52 -7.09 -14.19
N LEU A 699 -55.53 -7.75 -13.64
CA LEU A 699 -54.65 -7.18 -12.64
C LEU A 699 -53.27 -6.97 -13.20
N VAL A 700 -52.62 -5.87 -12.84
CA VAL A 700 -51.20 -5.64 -13.04
C VAL A 700 -50.51 -5.95 -11.72
N LEU A 701 -49.68 -6.98 -11.74
CA LEU A 701 -48.90 -7.43 -10.58
C LEU A 701 -47.43 -7.03 -10.74
N GLY A 702 -46.82 -6.51 -9.66
CA GLY A 702 -45.42 -6.18 -9.60
C GLY A 702 -44.72 -6.92 -8.45
N GLY A 703 -43.53 -7.46 -8.71
CA GLY A 703 -42.74 -8.18 -7.71
C GLY A 703 -41.42 -8.68 -8.26
N SER A 704 -40.63 -9.39 -7.45
CA SER A 704 -39.43 -10.05 -7.98
C SER A 704 -39.80 -11.15 -8.96
N THR A 705 -38.98 -11.36 -9.99
CA THR A 705 -39.18 -12.37 -11.03
C THR A 705 -39.49 -13.77 -10.45
N GLU A 706 -38.80 -14.14 -9.37
CA GLU A 706 -39.04 -15.41 -8.66
C GLU A 706 -40.46 -15.50 -8.05
N ARG A 707 -40.92 -14.42 -7.41
CA ARG A 707 -42.24 -14.44 -6.75
C ARG A 707 -43.39 -14.30 -7.73
N LEU A 708 -43.24 -13.49 -8.75
CA LEU A 708 -44.21 -13.41 -9.84
C LEU A 708 -44.35 -14.78 -10.58
N SER A 709 -43.25 -15.46 -10.85
CA SER A 709 -43.27 -16.78 -11.46
C SER A 709 -44.02 -17.80 -10.58
N LYS A 710 -43.86 -17.75 -9.26
CA LYS A 710 -44.62 -18.64 -8.33
C LYS A 710 -46.12 -18.36 -8.32
N VAL A 711 -46.53 -17.13 -8.45
CA VAL A 711 -47.95 -16.74 -8.50
C VAL A 711 -48.57 -17.11 -9.85
N LEU A 712 -47.79 -17.08 -10.93
CA LEU A 712 -48.23 -17.34 -12.30
C LEU A 712 -48.06 -18.81 -12.73
N GLN A 713 -47.27 -19.63 -12.05
CA GLN A 713 -46.97 -21.03 -12.38
C GLN A 713 -48.18 -22.01 -12.41
N PRO A 714 -49.26 -21.85 -11.60
CA PRO A 714 -50.36 -22.83 -11.63
C PRO A 714 -51.10 -22.94 -12.97
N TRP A 715 -50.94 -21.97 -13.88
CA TRP A 715 -51.80 -21.83 -15.06
C TRP A 715 -51.09 -21.69 -16.41
N GLY A 716 -49.82 -22.03 -16.54
CA GLY A 716 -49.14 -22.07 -17.84
C GLY A 716 -48.94 -20.70 -18.51
N ALA A 717 -49.17 -19.59 -17.80
CA ALA A 717 -48.79 -18.28 -18.28
C ALA A 717 -47.26 -18.13 -18.08
N ARG A 718 -46.49 -18.48 -19.11
CA ARG A 718 -45.07 -18.13 -19.17
C ARG A 718 -44.97 -16.58 -19.19
N PRO A 719 -44.14 -15.94 -18.37
CA PRO A 719 -43.77 -14.58 -18.61
C PRO A 719 -43.28 -14.47 -20.07
N ALA A 720 -43.72 -13.46 -20.78
CA ALA A 720 -43.29 -13.23 -22.16
C ALA A 720 -41.76 -13.03 -22.18
N SER A 721 -41.04 -14.10 -22.45
CA SER A 721 -39.61 -14.06 -22.70
C SER A 721 -39.36 -13.19 -23.93
N PRO A 722 -38.57 -12.11 -23.86
CA PRO A 722 -38.20 -11.39 -25.06
C PRO A 722 -37.19 -12.22 -25.84
N ARG A 723 -37.67 -13.02 -26.80
CA ARG A 723 -36.78 -13.51 -27.86
C ARG A 723 -36.78 -12.54 -29.04
N GLY A 724 -35.58 -12.02 -29.30
CA GLY A 724 -35.08 -11.81 -30.65
C GLY A 724 -35.51 -10.54 -31.38
N ARG A 725 -34.71 -9.56 -31.32
CA ARG A 725 -33.86 -8.99 -32.41
C ARG A 725 -33.09 -7.78 -31.88
#